data_d36febe39a253e2a84a845c2d79433f5
#
_entry.id   d36febe39a253e2a84a845c2d79433f5
#
_cell.length_a   1.000
_cell.length_b   1.000
_cell.length_c   1.000
_cell.angle_alpha   90.00
_cell.angle_beta   90.00
_cell.angle_gamma   90.00
#
_symmetry.space_group_name_H-M   'P 1'
#
loop_
_entity.id
_entity.type
_entity.pdbx_description
1 polymer ?
#
loop_
_entity_poly.entity_id
_entity_poly.type
_entity_poly.pdbx_seq_one_letter_code
_entity_poly.pdbx_strand_id
1 'polypeptide(L)'
;MNLSLYSIKFLILVLFSIKLSSQIKYPRQYITAEINNKDIINIDGDINELVWDKVLWGDNFTEVYPDENTPPTELTKFKILYDQKYLYVSILALDSEPNSITSRLSRRDGFEGDRVNVLIDSYHDLRTAFLFTVTSAGVRGDEIITNNGENIDDSWNPIWVAKSKILTNGWSAEMKIPLSQLRFGNSKKQVWGLNVARNLFKENELSAWNRIPIGSAGWVSEAGELVGLNNIKPQKQIEIQPFLVNQLETYRAEAGNPYRDKGKNHTINAGLDAKIGITNDLTLDFTVNPDFGQVEADPAAIALDGFEIFNREQRPFFVENKNIFDYKYSGNRDNLFFSRRIGRAPQVYPDFSDEAYINRPQNTTILGAAKFSGKTKNGWSIGLLESVTAEEFAEVNLNGSVSEEIVEPFTNYFVGRVQKDMNNRNTFLGGIFTSTNRSINNKTTILRKEAYTGGIDFRHQWKDRTYYLQTNFIASHIKGSPESILATQENLTHLFNRVDATHVNVDPNRTSMTGTGGLIEIGKNGGQNWNYDMGFKWSSPELELNDIGFLRQTDRKFQFFNLKYSTAKPFSIFRGINVNLNQFTSFDFENNHNRTQYQLSTRLNFLNNSRLNLWFTHKPRIFRNAELRGGPRWRFSKENFKSIYYNSDDRKNFNYRVGIMHSQAEENNYSFLKFEADFNYQLFNSFNLSFSPEFELRPNKTQYVTQKDFIDTKRYILGTIDNKTIRATLRLNYSFNPNLSVQYYAQPFISKGEYTDFKYVANSTAKRLNDRFNLYQSDQFNLEGDTYYFDDDLDGNVDYSISNPDFSIVQFNSNLVVRWEYVPGSELFLVWSQGIRTSVSMDEGLLGGLQSGIIDYQPQNIFLIKATYRFIL
;
A
#
# COMPACT_ATOMS: atom_id res chain seq x y z
N MET A 1 46.15 7.21 14.66
CA MET A 1 46.53 6.00 13.90
C MET A 1 46.59 6.42 12.43
N ASN A 2 47.81 6.67 11.96
CA ASN A 2 48.10 7.23 10.63
C ASN A 2 47.97 6.11 9.58
N LEU A 3 46.89 6.06 8.85
CA LEU A 3 46.81 5.29 7.61
C LEU A 3 47.52 6.10 6.52
N SER A 4 48.63 5.57 5.99
CA SER A 4 49.49 6.25 5.05
C SER A 4 48.75 6.57 3.75
N LEU A 5 49.02 7.76 3.19
CA LEU A 5 48.48 8.26 1.91
C LEU A 5 48.70 7.28 0.72
N TYR A 6 49.60 6.33 0.87
CA TYR A 6 49.93 5.31 -0.13
C TYR A 6 48.87 4.22 -0.24
N SER A 7 48.18 3.87 0.87
CA SER A 7 47.07 2.87 0.85
C SER A 7 45.81 3.40 0.15
N ILE A 8 45.58 4.72 0.23
CA ILE A 8 44.47 5.36 -0.46
C ILE A 8 44.72 5.48 -1.96
N LYS A 9 45.97 5.76 -2.35
CA LYS A 9 46.37 5.83 -3.78
C LYS A 9 46.37 4.46 -4.45
N PHE A 10 46.71 3.40 -3.72
CA PHE A 10 46.64 2.02 -4.24
C PHE A 10 45.17 1.55 -4.43
N LEU A 11 44.26 1.93 -3.50
CA LEU A 11 42.85 1.64 -3.62
C LEU A 11 42.20 2.39 -4.80
N ILE A 12 42.61 3.61 -5.08
CA ILE A 12 42.17 4.41 -6.22
C ILE A 12 42.71 3.86 -7.55
N LEU A 13 43.95 3.34 -7.57
CA LEU A 13 44.53 2.77 -8.78
C LEU A 13 43.95 1.42 -9.18
N VAL A 14 43.56 0.60 -8.21
CA VAL A 14 42.86 -0.67 -8.47
C VAL A 14 41.43 -0.45 -9.00
N LEU A 15 40.78 0.68 -8.71
CA LEU A 15 39.48 1.05 -9.24
C LEU A 15 39.52 1.54 -10.70
N PHE A 16 40.66 1.89 -11.25
CA PHE A 16 40.78 2.44 -12.62
C PHE A 16 41.26 1.46 -13.69
N SER A 17 41.61 0.23 -13.38
CA SER A 17 42.28 -0.69 -14.33
C SER A 17 41.43 -1.86 -14.86
N ILE A 18 40.09 -1.77 -14.79
CA ILE A 18 39.26 -2.75 -15.46
C ILE A 18 38.72 -2.14 -16.77
N LYS A 19 39.48 -2.36 -17.87
CA LYS A 19 38.93 -2.22 -19.22
C LYS A 19 37.84 -3.29 -19.40
N LEU A 20 36.56 -2.93 -19.26
CA LEU A 20 35.47 -3.76 -19.73
C LEU A 20 35.32 -3.53 -21.23
N SER A 21 35.49 -4.57 -22.02
CA SER A 21 34.90 -4.65 -23.35
C SER A 21 33.40 -4.79 -23.17
N SER A 22 32.67 -3.68 -23.20
CA SER A 22 31.25 -3.69 -23.40
C SER A 22 30.96 -4.25 -24.78
N GLN A 23 30.43 -5.45 -24.88
CA GLN A 23 29.77 -5.88 -26.10
C GLN A 23 28.60 -4.93 -26.34
N ILE A 24 28.63 -4.18 -27.43
CA ILE A 24 27.51 -3.34 -27.85
C ILE A 24 26.36 -4.28 -28.16
N LYS A 25 25.39 -4.35 -27.27
CA LYS A 25 24.17 -5.15 -27.43
C LYS A 25 23.21 -4.33 -28.30
N TYR A 26 23.03 -4.71 -29.55
CA TYR A 26 22.01 -4.12 -30.41
C TYR A 26 20.65 -4.73 -30.01
N PRO A 27 19.64 -3.93 -29.64
CA PRO A 27 18.30 -4.44 -29.39
C PRO A 27 17.67 -4.99 -30.69
N ARG A 28 16.80 -5.99 -30.54
CA ARG A 28 16.03 -6.47 -31.70
C ARG A 28 15.09 -5.36 -32.16
N GLN A 29 14.89 -5.27 -33.47
CA GLN A 29 14.01 -4.28 -34.10
C GLN A 29 12.82 -4.97 -34.75
N TYR A 30 11.63 -4.44 -34.53
CA TYR A 30 10.40 -4.78 -35.24
C TYR A 30 9.98 -3.60 -36.11
N ILE A 31 9.78 -3.84 -37.44
CA ILE A 31 9.40 -2.80 -38.38
C ILE A 31 7.88 -2.84 -38.58
N THR A 32 7.20 -1.79 -38.15
CA THR A 32 5.75 -1.62 -38.35
C THR A 32 5.46 -0.85 -39.65
N ALA A 33 4.20 -0.88 -40.09
CA ALA A 33 3.71 -0.16 -41.28
C ALA A 33 2.45 0.65 -40.96
N GLU A 34 2.30 1.78 -41.62
CA GLU A 34 1.08 2.59 -41.59
C GLU A 34 -0.03 1.97 -42.43
N ILE A 35 -1.24 1.96 -41.89
CA ILE A 35 -2.44 1.55 -42.63
C ILE A 35 -3.25 2.78 -43.04
N ASN A 36 -3.94 2.66 -44.17
CA ASN A 36 -4.77 3.73 -44.72
C ASN A 36 -6.19 3.67 -44.13
N ASN A 37 -6.92 4.78 -44.17
CA ASN A 37 -8.33 4.85 -43.74
C ASN A 37 -9.29 3.87 -44.44
N LYS A 38 -8.85 3.22 -45.52
CA LYS A 38 -9.61 2.17 -46.23
C LYS A 38 -9.34 0.77 -45.70
N ASP A 39 -8.25 0.59 -44.98
CA ASP A 39 -7.89 -0.67 -44.33
C ASP A 39 -8.63 -0.78 -42.99
N ILE A 40 -9.59 -1.69 -42.91
CA ILE A 40 -10.39 -1.89 -41.70
C ILE A 40 -9.84 -3.12 -40.96
N ILE A 41 -9.51 -2.99 -39.70
CA ILE A 41 -9.22 -4.09 -38.79
C ILE A 41 -10.38 -4.18 -37.80
N ASN A 42 -11.06 -5.32 -37.74
CA ASN A 42 -12.10 -5.62 -36.79
C ASN A 42 -11.43 -6.29 -35.57
N ILE A 43 -11.65 -5.77 -34.41
CA ILE A 43 -11.12 -6.37 -33.19
C ILE A 43 -12.12 -7.42 -32.69
N ASP A 44 -12.04 -8.62 -33.27
CA ASP A 44 -12.92 -9.75 -32.95
C ASP A 44 -12.14 -10.99 -32.46
N GLY A 45 -10.82 -10.93 -32.48
CA GLY A 45 -9.91 -11.99 -32.07
C GLY A 45 -9.50 -12.92 -33.26
N ASP A 46 -9.98 -12.69 -34.45
CA ASP A 46 -9.60 -13.44 -35.69
C ASP A 46 -8.61 -12.63 -36.50
N ILE A 47 -7.40 -13.15 -36.70
CA ILE A 47 -6.35 -12.47 -37.47
C ILE A 47 -6.51 -12.88 -38.98
N ASN A 48 -7.58 -12.43 -39.62
CA ASN A 48 -7.94 -12.85 -40.96
C ASN A 48 -7.92 -11.71 -42.00
N GLU A 49 -7.74 -10.45 -41.58
CA GLU A 49 -7.71 -9.33 -42.52
C GLU A 49 -6.38 -9.28 -43.28
N LEU A 50 -6.48 -9.11 -44.59
CA LEU A 50 -5.33 -9.05 -45.52
C LEU A 50 -4.35 -7.90 -45.18
N VAL A 51 -4.80 -6.90 -44.49
CA VAL A 51 -3.95 -5.76 -44.07
C VAL A 51 -2.80 -6.17 -43.14
N TRP A 52 -2.97 -7.24 -42.39
CA TRP A 52 -1.91 -7.80 -41.55
C TRP A 52 -0.71 -8.32 -42.34
N ASP A 53 -0.87 -8.59 -43.67
CA ASP A 53 0.23 -9.03 -44.51
C ASP A 53 1.18 -7.92 -44.95
N LYS A 54 0.89 -6.66 -44.57
CA LYS A 54 1.81 -5.53 -44.80
C LYS A 54 3.07 -5.62 -43.94
N VAL A 55 3.07 -6.43 -42.87
CA VAL A 55 4.21 -6.61 -41.98
C VAL A 55 4.52 -8.08 -41.73
N LEU A 56 5.76 -8.35 -41.43
CA LEU A 56 6.21 -9.71 -41.08
C LEU A 56 5.84 -10.07 -39.65
N TRP A 57 5.75 -11.37 -39.39
CA TRP A 57 5.60 -11.85 -38.02
C TRP A 57 6.85 -11.55 -37.16
N GLY A 58 6.68 -10.96 -35.98
CA GLY A 58 7.67 -11.00 -34.91
C GLY A 58 7.59 -12.34 -34.20
N ASP A 59 8.67 -13.10 -34.24
CA ASP A 59 8.74 -14.47 -33.71
C ASP A 59 10.07 -14.71 -32.95
N ASN A 60 10.45 -15.99 -32.74
CA ASN A 60 11.68 -16.37 -32.06
C ASN A 60 11.77 -15.84 -30.61
N PHE A 61 10.72 -16.06 -29.86
CA PHE A 61 10.69 -15.77 -28.43
C PHE A 61 11.74 -16.61 -27.68
N THR A 62 12.19 -16.08 -26.54
CA THR A 62 13.14 -16.74 -25.66
C THR A 62 12.53 -16.86 -24.28
N GLU A 63 12.68 -17.99 -23.66
CA GLU A 63 12.20 -18.19 -22.29
C GLU A 63 12.99 -17.32 -21.31
N VAL A 64 12.26 -16.65 -20.40
CA VAL A 64 12.79 -15.84 -19.31
C VAL A 64 12.90 -16.69 -18.05
N TYR A 65 11.85 -17.46 -17.75
CA TYR A 65 11.84 -18.47 -16.68
C TYR A 65 10.82 -19.58 -17.02
N PRO A 66 11.00 -20.80 -16.51
CA PRO A 66 12.02 -21.21 -15.55
C PRO A 66 13.43 -21.42 -16.14
N ASP A 67 13.54 -21.66 -17.45
CA ASP A 67 14.80 -22.06 -18.10
C ASP A 67 15.35 -20.91 -18.95
N GLU A 68 16.07 -19.98 -18.30
CA GLU A 68 16.56 -18.76 -18.93
C GLU A 68 17.29 -19.01 -20.26
N ASN A 69 16.91 -18.31 -21.30
CA ASN A 69 17.57 -18.28 -22.61
C ASN A 69 17.44 -19.58 -23.41
N THR A 70 16.41 -20.37 -23.17
CA THR A 70 16.02 -21.53 -23.98
C THR A 70 14.90 -21.16 -24.97
N PRO A 71 14.62 -21.98 -26.00
CA PRO A 71 13.40 -21.86 -26.77
C PRO A 71 12.18 -22.09 -25.88
N PRO A 72 11.07 -21.34 -26.08
CA PRO A 72 9.85 -21.54 -25.32
C PRO A 72 9.20 -22.88 -25.66
N THR A 73 8.44 -23.44 -24.70
CA THR A 73 7.69 -24.69 -24.89
C THR A 73 6.69 -24.59 -26.03
N GLU A 74 6.03 -23.44 -26.16
CA GLU A 74 5.03 -23.17 -27.21
C GLU A 74 5.36 -21.90 -27.97
N LEU A 75 5.11 -21.89 -29.29
CA LEU A 75 5.45 -20.76 -30.17
C LEU A 75 4.49 -19.60 -30.01
N THR A 76 5.01 -18.41 -30.08
CA THR A 76 4.24 -17.15 -30.08
C THR A 76 4.71 -16.27 -31.23
N LYS A 77 3.77 -15.61 -31.93
CA LYS A 77 4.04 -14.67 -33.01
C LYS A 77 3.17 -13.44 -32.86
N PHE A 78 3.64 -12.28 -33.32
CA PHE A 78 2.86 -11.04 -33.29
C PHE A 78 3.07 -10.20 -34.55
N LYS A 79 2.09 -9.33 -34.83
CA LYS A 79 2.18 -8.28 -35.86
C LYS A 79 1.74 -6.96 -35.26
N ILE A 80 2.34 -5.85 -35.69
CA ILE A 80 1.99 -4.48 -35.26
C ILE A 80 1.80 -3.61 -36.49
N LEU A 81 0.66 -2.91 -36.54
CA LEU A 81 0.31 -1.89 -37.51
C LEU A 81 -0.12 -0.61 -36.82
N TYR A 82 -0.12 0.51 -37.48
CA TYR A 82 -0.63 1.76 -36.94
C TYR A 82 -1.32 2.62 -38.00
N ASP A 83 -2.18 3.52 -37.50
CA ASP A 83 -2.69 4.66 -38.27
C ASP A 83 -2.43 5.96 -37.46
N GLN A 84 -3.03 7.06 -37.89
CA GLN A 84 -2.84 8.36 -37.21
C GLN A 84 -3.53 8.44 -35.86
N LYS A 85 -4.33 7.45 -35.45
CA LYS A 85 -5.11 7.44 -34.21
C LYS A 85 -4.82 6.24 -33.31
N TYR A 86 -4.44 5.11 -33.86
CA TYR A 86 -4.38 3.83 -33.15
C TYR A 86 -3.11 3.05 -33.50
N LEU A 87 -2.65 2.31 -32.49
CA LEU A 87 -1.73 1.19 -32.66
C LEU A 87 -2.56 -0.11 -32.63
N TYR A 88 -2.35 -0.98 -33.62
CA TYR A 88 -3.01 -2.28 -33.71
C TYR A 88 -1.97 -3.37 -33.47
N VAL A 89 -2.30 -4.32 -32.61
CA VAL A 89 -1.44 -5.47 -32.30
C VAL A 89 -2.26 -6.74 -32.46
N SER A 90 -1.75 -7.70 -33.25
CA SER A 90 -2.27 -9.07 -33.27
C SER A 90 -1.22 -10.04 -32.72
N ILE A 91 -1.66 -11.01 -31.93
CA ILE A 91 -0.79 -12.03 -31.35
C ILE A 91 -1.41 -13.40 -31.59
N LEU A 92 -0.61 -14.32 -32.13
CA LEU A 92 -0.94 -15.74 -32.29
C LEU A 92 -0.11 -16.56 -31.29
N ALA A 93 -0.75 -17.12 -30.26
CA ALA A 93 -0.17 -17.97 -29.24
C ALA A 93 -0.52 -19.43 -29.56
N LEU A 94 0.38 -20.14 -30.27
CA LEU A 94 0.19 -21.55 -30.59
C LEU A 94 0.26 -22.40 -29.32
N ASP A 95 -0.44 -23.52 -29.34
CA ASP A 95 -0.45 -24.48 -28.24
C ASP A 95 -0.66 -25.90 -28.83
N SER A 96 0.21 -26.82 -28.48
CA SER A 96 0.13 -28.21 -28.89
C SER A 96 -1.06 -28.96 -28.27
N GLU A 97 -1.57 -28.43 -27.13
CA GLU A 97 -2.73 -28.98 -26.40
C GLU A 97 -3.79 -27.89 -26.16
N PRO A 98 -4.52 -27.42 -27.20
CA PRO A 98 -5.44 -26.28 -27.09
C PRO A 98 -6.53 -26.46 -26.03
N ASN A 99 -6.93 -27.68 -25.73
CA ASN A 99 -7.92 -28.01 -24.70
C ASN A 99 -7.38 -27.78 -23.27
N SER A 100 -6.07 -27.64 -23.09
CA SER A 100 -5.42 -27.39 -21.80
C SER A 100 -5.23 -25.89 -21.51
N ILE A 101 -5.59 -25.01 -22.45
CA ILE A 101 -5.49 -23.56 -22.30
C ILE A 101 -6.37 -23.11 -21.15
N THR A 102 -5.79 -22.45 -20.17
CA THR A 102 -6.48 -21.96 -18.99
C THR A 102 -7.10 -20.59 -19.25
N SER A 103 -8.43 -20.55 -19.45
CA SER A 103 -9.22 -19.34 -19.79
C SER A 103 -10.09 -18.92 -18.60
N ARG A 104 -9.49 -18.47 -17.50
CA ARG A 104 -10.21 -17.98 -16.32
C ARG A 104 -10.69 -16.54 -16.52
N LEU A 105 -11.97 -16.31 -16.22
CA LEU A 105 -12.58 -14.98 -16.26
C LEU A 105 -12.31 -14.25 -14.94
N SER A 106 -11.90 -13.01 -15.04
CA SER A 106 -11.74 -12.08 -13.93
C SER A 106 -12.21 -10.69 -14.32
N ARG A 107 -12.16 -9.76 -13.39
CA ARG A 107 -12.28 -8.33 -13.70
C ARG A 107 -11.03 -7.86 -14.45
N ARG A 108 -11.12 -6.68 -15.11
CA ARG A 108 -9.95 -5.93 -15.59
C ARG A 108 -8.84 -5.94 -14.54
N ASP A 109 -7.60 -6.09 -14.98
CA ASP A 109 -6.37 -6.19 -14.17
C ASP A 109 -6.24 -7.48 -13.34
N GLY A 110 -7.16 -8.45 -13.51
CA GLY A 110 -7.05 -9.80 -13.00
C GLY A 110 -6.39 -10.73 -14.03
N PHE A 111 -5.20 -11.24 -13.71
CA PHE A 111 -4.37 -11.99 -14.65
C PHE A 111 -4.34 -13.49 -14.34
N GLU A 112 -5.47 -14.14 -14.37
CA GLU A 112 -5.56 -15.59 -14.16
C GLU A 112 -5.61 -16.35 -15.50
N GLY A 113 -4.73 -17.34 -15.66
CA GLY A 113 -4.65 -18.17 -16.87
C GLY A 113 -3.60 -17.70 -17.87
N ASP A 114 -3.73 -18.24 -19.10
CA ASP A 114 -2.86 -17.91 -20.23
C ASP A 114 -3.03 -16.46 -20.65
N ARG A 115 -1.92 -15.73 -20.85
CA ARG A 115 -1.95 -14.32 -21.23
C ARG A 115 -0.77 -13.89 -22.09
N VAL A 116 -0.98 -12.83 -22.81
CA VAL A 116 0.05 -12.13 -23.59
C VAL A 116 0.13 -10.69 -23.13
N ASN A 117 1.35 -10.14 -23.17
CA ASN A 117 1.66 -8.79 -22.70
C ASN A 117 2.38 -8.04 -23.82
N VAL A 118 2.04 -6.76 -24.01
CA VAL A 118 2.71 -5.84 -24.94
C VAL A 118 3.23 -4.67 -24.13
N LEU A 119 4.55 -4.58 -24.01
CA LEU A 119 5.25 -3.48 -23.37
C LEU A 119 5.64 -2.44 -24.41
N ILE A 120 5.29 -1.18 -24.18
CA ILE A 120 5.60 -0.04 -25.05
C ILE A 120 6.26 1.06 -24.19
N ASP A 121 7.56 1.31 -24.43
CA ASP A 121 8.26 2.50 -23.94
C ASP A 121 8.20 3.56 -25.06
N SER A 122 7.12 4.31 -25.12
CA SER A 122 6.89 5.33 -26.14
C SER A 122 7.73 6.59 -25.95
N TYR A 123 8.31 6.80 -24.76
CA TYR A 123 9.33 7.82 -24.52
C TYR A 123 10.73 7.38 -25.01
N HIS A 124 10.93 6.06 -25.18
CA HIS A 124 12.21 5.43 -25.40
C HIS A 124 13.21 5.84 -24.30
N ASP A 125 12.73 5.76 -23.06
CA ASP A 125 13.47 6.24 -21.89
C ASP A 125 14.12 5.11 -21.10
N LEU A 126 13.88 3.86 -21.48
CA LEU A 126 14.44 2.66 -20.86
C LEU A 126 14.10 2.51 -19.37
N ARG A 127 13.05 3.17 -18.92
CA ARG A 127 12.60 3.19 -17.50
C ARG A 127 11.11 3.20 -17.32
N THR A 128 10.38 3.86 -18.23
CA THR A 128 8.94 4.03 -18.16
C THR A 128 8.32 3.33 -19.35
N ALA A 129 7.36 2.46 -19.09
CA ALA A 129 6.64 1.76 -20.14
C ALA A 129 5.16 1.64 -19.80
N PHE A 130 4.34 1.48 -20.84
CA PHE A 130 2.94 1.10 -20.77
C PHE A 130 2.84 -0.39 -21.08
N LEU A 131 2.19 -1.14 -20.22
CA LEU A 131 1.99 -2.57 -20.39
C LEU A 131 0.51 -2.83 -20.66
N PHE A 132 0.22 -3.51 -21.76
CA PHE A 132 -1.12 -3.94 -22.15
C PHE A 132 -1.17 -5.46 -22.12
N THR A 133 -2.09 -6.01 -21.34
CA THR A 133 -2.23 -7.45 -21.15
C THR A 133 -3.59 -7.92 -21.64
N VAL A 134 -3.61 -9.05 -22.35
CA VAL A 134 -4.84 -9.77 -22.72
C VAL A 134 -4.72 -11.22 -22.32
N THR A 135 -5.73 -11.74 -21.61
CA THR A 135 -5.81 -13.18 -21.29
C THR A 135 -6.52 -13.94 -22.40
N SER A 136 -6.35 -15.26 -22.43
CA SER A 136 -7.08 -16.14 -23.36
C SER A 136 -8.60 -16.06 -23.17
N ALA A 137 -9.09 -15.60 -22.02
CA ALA A 137 -10.50 -15.31 -21.74
C ALA A 137 -10.96 -13.91 -22.18
N GLY A 138 -10.10 -13.08 -22.79
CA GLY A 138 -10.41 -11.72 -23.24
C GLY A 138 -10.41 -10.66 -22.11
N VAL A 139 -9.89 -10.98 -20.94
CA VAL A 139 -9.72 -10.01 -19.86
C VAL A 139 -8.57 -9.07 -20.22
N ARG A 140 -8.81 -7.75 -20.11
CA ARG A 140 -7.82 -6.70 -20.34
C ARG A 140 -7.14 -6.31 -19.03
N GLY A 141 -5.88 -5.93 -19.15
CA GLY A 141 -5.16 -5.30 -18.06
C GLY A 141 -4.16 -4.28 -18.57
N ASP A 142 -3.94 -3.26 -17.79
CA ASP A 142 -3.09 -2.14 -18.15
C ASP A 142 -2.32 -1.63 -16.93
N GLU A 143 -1.04 -1.38 -17.15
CA GLU A 143 -0.13 -0.98 -16.09
C GLU A 143 0.84 0.09 -16.60
N ILE A 144 1.20 1.05 -15.74
CA ILE A 144 2.35 1.92 -15.96
C ILE A 144 3.54 1.37 -15.19
N ILE A 145 4.61 1.09 -15.92
CA ILE A 145 5.87 0.63 -15.36
C ILE A 145 6.80 1.82 -15.20
N THR A 146 7.38 1.99 -14.02
CA THR A 146 8.35 3.06 -13.75
C THR A 146 9.59 2.52 -13.05
N ASN A 147 10.66 3.34 -13.02
CA ASN A 147 11.94 2.97 -12.41
C ASN A 147 12.51 1.65 -12.95
N ASN A 148 12.36 1.41 -14.26
CA ASN A 148 12.89 0.23 -14.94
C ASN A 148 12.26 -1.11 -14.44
N GLY A 149 11.03 -1.09 -13.94
CA GLY A 149 10.33 -2.27 -13.45
C GLY A 149 10.28 -2.39 -11.93
N GLU A 150 10.87 -1.45 -11.18
CA GLU A 150 10.77 -1.45 -9.70
C GLU A 150 9.35 -1.12 -9.22
N ASN A 151 8.63 -0.27 -9.96
CA ASN A 151 7.27 0.14 -9.61
C ASN A 151 6.32 -0.20 -10.77
N ILE A 152 5.25 -0.86 -10.43
CA ILE A 152 4.12 -1.19 -11.31
C ILE A 152 2.90 -0.47 -10.76
N ASP A 153 2.19 0.29 -11.59
CA ASP A 153 0.97 1.00 -11.26
C ASP A 153 -0.19 0.46 -12.10
N ASP A 154 -1.01 -0.37 -11.50
CA ASP A 154 -2.21 -1.01 -12.04
C ASP A 154 -3.47 -0.13 -11.93
N SER A 155 -3.32 1.07 -11.37
CA SER A 155 -4.44 2.01 -11.25
C SER A 155 -4.68 2.86 -12.50
N TRP A 156 -3.78 2.79 -13.47
CA TRP A 156 -3.94 3.46 -14.76
C TRP A 156 -4.98 2.72 -15.61
N ASN A 157 -6.07 3.39 -15.93
CA ASN A 157 -7.20 2.83 -16.65
C ASN A 157 -7.42 3.52 -18.00
N PRO A 158 -6.59 3.24 -19.04
CA PRO A 158 -6.74 3.78 -20.38
C PRO A 158 -7.96 3.16 -21.08
N ILE A 159 -8.48 3.87 -22.09
CA ILE A 159 -9.54 3.35 -22.93
C ILE A 159 -8.93 2.71 -24.16
N TRP A 160 -9.03 1.41 -24.26
CA TRP A 160 -8.56 0.61 -25.38
C TRP A 160 -9.42 -0.65 -25.54
N VAL A 161 -9.33 -1.30 -26.69
CA VAL A 161 -10.16 -2.46 -27.02
C VAL A 161 -9.27 -3.65 -27.30
N ALA A 162 -9.65 -4.82 -26.80
CA ALA A 162 -9.05 -6.08 -27.16
C ALA A 162 -10.09 -7.20 -27.19
N LYS A 163 -9.80 -8.22 -27.99
CA LYS A 163 -10.55 -9.48 -28.07
C LYS A 163 -9.58 -10.63 -28.19
N SER A 164 -9.97 -11.76 -27.65
CA SER A 164 -9.26 -13.03 -27.79
C SER A 164 -10.20 -14.11 -28.34
N LYS A 165 -9.64 -15.10 -28.99
CA LYS A 165 -10.37 -16.25 -29.56
C LYS A 165 -9.55 -17.52 -29.36
N ILE A 166 -10.17 -18.58 -28.85
CA ILE A 166 -9.58 -19.92 -28.84
C ILE A 166 -9.67 -20.52 -30.22
N LEU A 167 -8.57 -21.05 -30.70
CA LEU A 167 -8.39 -21.67 -32.01
C LEU A 167 -8.14 -23.19 -31.86
N THR A 168 -8.17 -23.93 -32.98
CA THR A 168 -7.87 -25.36 -32.96
C THR A 168 -6.41 -25.70 -32.70
N ASN A 169 -5.49 -24.73 -32.82
CA ASN A 169 -4.05 -24.86 -32.61
C ASN A 169 -3.45 -23.86 -31.61
N GLY A 170 -4.28 -23.28 -30.72
CA GLY A 170 -3.85 -22.29 -29.75
C GLY A 170 -4.92 -21.24 -29.49
N TRP A 171 -4.52 -19.98 -29.40
CA TRP A 171 -5.43 -18.84 -29.27
C TRP A 171 -4.81 -17.58 -29.87
N SER A 172 -5.66 -16.63 -30.19
CA SER A 172 -5.26 -15.34 -30.73
C SER A 172 -5.77 -14.18 -29.90
N ALA A 173 -5.10 -13.05 -29.98
CA ALA A 173 -5.54 -11.79 -29.41
C ALA A 173 -5.33 -10.65 -30.39
N GLU A 174 -6.27 -9.73 -30.42
CA GLU A 174 -6.19 -8.47 -31.17
C GLU A 174 -6.39 -7.31 -30.20
N MET A 175 -5.59 -6.26 -30.38
CA MET A 175 -5.60 -5.05 -29.57
C MET A 175 -5.68 -3.82 -30.47
N LYS A 176 -6.50 -2.83 -30.06
CA LYS A 176 -6.57 -1.49 -30.66
C LYS A 176 -6.34 -0.46 -29.58
N ILE A 177 -5.16 0.15 -29.59
CA ILE A 177 -4.67 1.06 -28.56
C ILE A 177 -4.67 2.47 -29.11
N PRO A 178 -5.49 3.40 -28.62
CA PRO A 178 -5.47 4.79 -29.06
C PRO A 178 -4.12 5.45 -28.75
N LEU A 179 -3.54 6.14 -29.72
CA LEU A 179 -2.30 6.90 -29.53
C LEU A 179 -2.44 8.02 -28.48
N SER A 180 -3.66 8.48 -28.21
CA SER A 180 -3.96 9.43 -27.12
C SER A 180 -3.70 8.86 -25.73
N GLN A 181 -3.68 7.54 -25.56
CA GLN A 181 -3.37 6.87 -24.30
C GLN A 181 -1.86 6.68 -24.10
N LEU A 182 -1.07 6.85 -25.16
CA LEU A 182 0.39 6.76 -25.12
C LEU A 182 1.00 8.15 -25.12
N ARG A 183 2.07 8.32 -24.38
CA ARG A 183 2.77 9.61 -24.26
C ARG A 183 4.06 9.55 -25.06
N PHE A 184 4.19 10.34 -26.12
CA PHE A 184 5.35 10.38 -27.00
C PHE A 184 5.63 11.77 -27.57
N GLY A 185 6.84 12.03 -28.05
CA GLY A 185 7.25 13.33 -28.57
C GLY A 185 6.84 13.58 -30.02
N ASN A 186 7.00 14.82 -30.49
CA ASN A 186 6.64 15.30 -31.84
C ASN A 186 7.67 14.99 -32.93
N SER A 187 8.54 13.99 -32.76
CA SER A 187 9.52 13.65 -33.81
C SER A 187 8.84 13.07 -35.05
N LYS A 188 9.27 13.47 -36.28
CA LYS A 188 8.72 12.89 -37.52
C LYS A 188 8.95 11.39 -37.62
N LYS A 189 10.05 10.88 -37.10
CA LYS A 189 10.35 9.46 -36.99
C LYS A 189 10.39 9.12 -35.50
N GLN A 190 9.63 8.14 -35.09
CA GLN A 190 9.58 7.64 -33.72
C GLN A 190 10.28 6.30 -33.64
N VAL A 191 11.00 6.08 -32.53
CA VAL A 191 11.50 4.77 -32.12
C VAL A 191 11.01 4.55 -30.70
N TRP A 192 10.29 3.46 -30.48
CA TRP A 192 9.74 3.11 -29.17
C TRP A 192 10.39 1.83 -28.65
N GLY A 193 10.54 1.69 -27.36
CA GLY A 193 10.87 0.40 -26.76
C GLY A 193 9.68 -0.55 -26.91
N LEU A 194 9.97 -1.79 -27.30
CA LEU A 194 8.96 -2.84 -27.48
C LEU A 194 9.40 -4.14 -26.84
N ASN A 195 8.52 -4.78 -26.12
CA ASN A 195 8.62 -6.20 -25.85
C ASN A 195 7.24 -6.85 -25.91
N VAL A 196 7.17 -8.06 -26.42
CA VAL A 196 5.96 -8.89 -26.36
C VAL A 196 6.31 -10.13 -25.57
N ALA A 197 5.48 -10.48 -24.61
CA ALA A 197 5.72 -11.62 -23.75
C ALA A 197 4.47 -12.50 -23.66
N ARG A 198 4.66 -13.80 -23.48
CA ARG A 198 3.62 -14.79 -23.20
C ARG A 198 3.86 -15.43 -21.86
N ASN A 199 2.82 -15.52 -21.06
CA ASN A 199 2.78 -16.36 -19.88
C ASN A 199 1.99 -17.63 -20.22
N LEU A 200 2.67 -18.76 -20.37
CA LEU A 200 2.08 -20.08 -20.56
C LEU A 200 1.76 -20.67 -19.18
N PHE A 201 0.50 -20.58 -18.80
CA PHE A 201 0.05 -20.82 -17.43
C PHE A 201 0.29 -22.28 -16.99
N LYS A 202 -0.01 -23.25 -17.85
CA LYS A 202 0.13 -24.68 -17.56
C LYS A 202 1.57 -25.07 -17.21
N GLU A 203 2.58 -24.39 -17.79
CA GLU A 203 4.00 -24.67 -17.57
C GLU A 203 4.65 -23.70 -16.56
N ASN A 204 3.91 -22.67 -16.12
CA ASN A 204 4.46 -21.57 -15.33
C ASN A 204 5.69 -20.94 -16.02
N GLU A 205 5.59 -20.80 -17.35
CA GLU A 205 6.64 -20.28 -18.22
C GLU A 205 6.33 -18.83 -18.62
N LEU A 206 7.35 -17.99 -18.61
CA LEU A 206 7.34 -16.68 -19.23
C LEU A 206 8.35 -16.70 -20.38
N SER A 207 7.89 -16.42 -21.57
CA SER A 207 8.74 -16.18 -22.75
C SER A 207 8.57 -14.75 -23.28
N ALA A 208 9.62 -14.16 -23.82
CA ALA A 208 9.63 -12.78 -24.32
C ALA A 208 10.32 -12.70 -25.70
N TRP A 209 9.83 -11.79 -26.54
CA TRP A 209 10.39 -11.55 -27.87
C TRP A 209 11.80 -10.98 -27.79
N ASN A 210 12.05 -9.98 -26.95
CA ASN A 210 13.42 -9.54 -26.63
C ASN A 210 13.84 -10.10 -25.27
N ARG A 211 15.00 -10.69 -25.23
CA ARG A 211 15.51 -11.38 -24.03
C ARG A 211 15.59 -10.45 -22.83
N ILE A 212 15.09 -10.92 -21.68
CA ILE A 212 15.22 -10.28 -20.38
C ILE A 212 16.10 -11.15 -19.48
N PRO A 213 17.37 -10.80 -19.26
CA PRO A 213 18.23 -11.58 -18.35
C PRO A 213 17.74 -11.53 -16.90
N ILE A 214 17.72 -12.67 -16.22
CA ILE A 214 17.29 -12.76 -14.80
C ILE A 214 18.14 -11.86 -13.87
N GLY A 215 19.40 -11.63 -14.23
CA GLY A 215 20.32 -10.78 -13.46
C GLY A 215 20.31 -9.30 -13.86
N SER A 216 19.41 -8.85 -14.76
CA SER A 216 19.31 -7.44 -15.12
C SER A 216 18.81 -6.58 -13.94
N ALA A 217 19.24 -5.32 -13.91
CA ALA A 217 18.83 -4.35 -12.89
C ALA A 217 17.39 -3.82 -13.11
N GLY A 218 16.69 -4.35 -14.11
CA GLY A 218 15.32 -4.02 -14.49
C GLY A 218 14.99 -4.62 -15.85
N TRP A 219 13.77 -4.46 -16.33
CA TRP A 219 13.30 -5.13 -17.52
C TRP A 219 12.81 -4.19 -18.65
N VAL A 220 12.47 -2.93 -18.35
CA VAL A 220 12.15 -1.93 -19.39
C VAL A 220 13.38 -1.61 -20.24
N SER A 221 14.56 -1.53 -19.64
CA SER A 221 15.83 -1.31 -20.35
C SER A 221 16.27 -2.48 -21.22
N GLU A 222 15.65 -3.64 -21.07
CA GLU A 222 15.89 -4.82 -21.88
C GLU A 222 14.89 -4.95 -23.04
N ALA A 223 14.06 -3.94 -23.29
CA ALA A 223 13.15 -3.94 -24.43
C ALA A 223 13.92 -3.87 -25.78
N GLY A 224 13.36 -4.47 -26.82
CA GLY A 224 13.74 -4.23 -28.21
C GLY A 224 13.15 -2.91 -28.70
N GLU A 225 13.18 -2.67 -30.00
CA GLU A 225 12.73 -1.42 -30.63
C GLU A 225 11.59 -1.65 -31.63
N LEU A 226 10.56 -0.81 -31.53
CA LEU A 226 9.54 -0.64 -32.55
C LEU A 226 9.94 0.53 -33.46
N VAL A 227 10.23 0.25 -34.71
CA VAL A 227 10.66 1.23 -35.73
C VAL A 227 9.66 1.28 -36.90
N GLY A 228 9.72 2.35 -37.67
CA GLY A 228 8.80 2.51 -38.81
C GLY A 228 7.61 3.42 -38.51
N LEU A 229 7.48 3.90 -37.28
CA LEU A 229 6.46 4.88 -36.88
C LEU A 229 6.82 6.26 -37.46
N ASN A 230 6.06 6.73 -38.45
CA ASN A 230 6.35 7.98 -39.15
C ASN A 230 5.17 8.94 -39.07
N ASN A 231 5.47 10.22 -38.83
CA ASN A 231 4.51 11.34 -38.88
C ASN A 231 3.29 11.19 -37.96
N ILE A 232 3.33 10.29 -36.97
CA ILE A 232 2.26 10.20 -35.98
C ILE A 232 2.26 11.47 -35.12
N LYS A 233 1.07 11.98 -34.89
CA LYS A 233 0.88 13.19 -34.12
C LYS A 233 0.25 12.84 -32.77
N PRO A 234 0.81 13.33 -31.70
CA PRO A 234 0.19 13.20 -30.41
C PRO A 234 -1.21 13.85 -30.39
N GLN A 235 -2.15 13.18 -29.79
CA GLN A 235 -3.54 13.64 -29.70
C GLN A 235 -3.80 14.19 -28.32
N LYS A 236 -4.49 15.33 -28.25
CA LYS A 236 -4.99 15.87 -26.98
C LYS A 236 -6.15 14.99 -26.54
N GLN A 237 -6.12 14.60 -25.31
CA GLN A 237 -7.19 13.84 -24.65
C GLN A 237 -7.96 14.79 -23.74
N ILE A 238 -9.27 14.85 -23.92
CA ILE A 238 -10.19 15.49 -22.99
C ILE A 238 -11.20 14.45 -22.57
N GLU A 239 -11.23 14.15 -21.28
CA GLU A 239 -12.21 13.25 -20.68
C GLU A 239 -12.99 14.01 -19.62
N ILE A 240 -14.29 13.77 -19.58
CA ILE A 240 -15.20 14.33 -18.56
C ILE A 240 -16.03 13.17 -18.02
N GLN A 241 -16.01 12.97 -16.71
CA GLN A 241 -16.68 11.85 -16.07
C GLN A 241 -17.55 12.33 -14.89
N PRO A 242 -18.81 12.73 -15.15
CA PRO A 242 -19.78 12.95 -14.09
C PRO A 242 -20.11 11.61 -13.40
N PHE A 243 -20.45 11.70 -12.13
CA PHE A 243 -20.98 10.58 -11.37
C PHE A 243 -22.14 11.00 -10.49
N LEU A 244 -23.01 10.02 -10.21
CA LEU A 244 -24.12 10.12 -9.29
C LEU A 244 -24.07 8.95 -8.32
N VAL A 245 -24.20 9.23 -7.04
CA VAL A 245 -24.30 8.23 -5.97
C VAL A 245 -25.60 8.43 -5.23
N ASN A 246 -26.39 7.37 -5.13
CA ASN A 246 -27.57 7.30 -4.29
C ASN A 246 -27.35 6.25 -3.20
N GLN A 247 -27.45 6.64 -1.95
CA GLN A 247 -27.17 5.78 -0.80
C GLN A 247 -28.34 5.77 0.17
N LEU A 248 -28.80 4.58 0.52
CA LEU A 248 -29.73 4.32 1.60
C LEU A 248 -28.99 3.57 2.70
N GLU A 249 -28.94 4.12 3.88
CA GLU A 249 -28.41 3.52 5.09
C GLU A 249 -29.56 3.09 5.98
N THR A 250 -29.50 1.87 6.57
CA THR A 250 -30.43 1.41 7.59
C THR A 250 -29.64 0.91 8.82
N TYR A 251 -30.12 1.25 10.00
CA TYR A 251 -29.45 0.94 11.26
C TYR A 251 -30.49 0.76 12.38
N ARG A 252 -30.05 0.27 13.53
CA ARG A 252 -30.92 0.19 14.71
C ARG A 252 -31.34 1.58 15.15
N ALA A 253 -32.64 1.83 15.23
CA ALA A 253 -33.15 3.09 15.76
C ALA A 253 -32.76 3.25 17.24
N GLU A 254 -32.33 4.46 17.59
CA GLU A 254 -31.94 4.83 18.96
C GLU A 254 -33.02 5.74 19.53
N ALA A 255 -33.84 5.18 20.46
CA ALA A 255 -34.92 5.95 21.08
C ALA A 255 -34.34 7.18 21.84
N GLY A 256 -34.90 8.35 21.56
CA GLY A 256 -34.45 9.61 22.16
C GLY A 256 -33.30 10.30 21.41
N ASN A 257 -32.60 9.61 20.49
CA ASN A 257 -31.59 10.23 19.66
C ASN A 257 -32.23 10.84 18.40
N PRO A 258 -32.33 12.18 18.28
CA PRO A 258 -33.04 12.81 17.18
C PRO A 258 -32.42 12.61 15.81
N TYR A 259 -31.16 12.22 15.78
CA TYR A 259 -30.40 11.95 14.55
C TYR A 259 -30.51 10.50 14.08
N ARG A 260 -30.92 9.57 14.98
CA ARG A 260 -30.94 8.12 14.70
C ARG A 260 -32.29 7.45 15.05
N ASP A 261 -33.32 8.24 15.35
CA ASP A 261 -34.64 7.74 15.74
C ASP A 261 -35.38 7.00 14.63
N LYS A 262 -35.14 7.37 13.36
CA LYS A 262 -35.82 6.80 12.18
C LYS A 262 -35.25 5.46 11.73
N GLY A 263 -34.06 5.08 12.21
CA GLY A 263 -33.40 3.84 11.80
C GLY A 263 -32.97 3.80 10.33
N LYS A 264 -33.01 4.93 9.61
CA LYS A 264 -32.61 5.06 8.20
C LYS A 264 -32.13 6.45 7.85
N ASN A 265 -31.22 6.54 6.90
CA ASN A 265 -30.74 7.79 6.31
C ASN A 265 -30.63 7.62 4.79
N HIS A 266 -30.95 8.65 4.03
CA HIS A 266 -30.88 8.66 2.57
C HIS A 266 -30.08 9.85 2.09
N THR A 267 -29.05 9.62 1.30
CA THR A 267 -28.18 10.65 0.75
C THR A 267 -28.02 10.50 -0.76
N ILE A 268 -27.91 11.63 -1.45
CA ILE A 268 -27.63 11.70 -2.87
C ILE A 268 -26.42 12.61 -3.04
N ASN A 269 -25.37 12.10 -3.68
CA ASN A 269 -24.16 12.83 -4.00
C ASN A 269 -23.91 12.82 -5.50
N ALA A 270 -23.43 13.95 -6.02
CA ALA A 270 -22.99 14.07 -7.40
C ALA A 270 -21.66 14.79 -7.45
N GLY A 271 -20.81 14.43 -8.41
CA GLY A 271 -19.54 15.07 -8.62
C GLY A 271 -19.07 14.90 -10.05
N LEU A 272 -17.89 15.44 -10.31
CA LEU A 272 -17.34 15.51 -11.66
C LEU A 272 -15.83 15.31 -11.60
N ASP A 273 -15.35 14.35 -12.38
CA ASP A 273 -13.93 14.21 -12.71
C ASP A 273 -13.69 14.67 -14.14
N ALA A 274 -12.57 15.36 -14.39
CA ALA A 274 -12.16 15.75 -15.73
C ALA A 274 -10.66 15.56 -15.91
N LYS A 275 -10.25 15.13 -17.12
CA LYS A 275 -8.86 14.99 -17.50
C LYS A 275 -8.62 15.72 -18.81
N ILE A 276 -7.61 16.59 -18.82
CA ILE A 276 -7.26 17.42 -19.97
C ILE A 276 -5.78 17.21 -20.28
N GLY A 277 -5.46 16.68 -21.44
CA GLY A 277 -4.11 16.67 -21.99
C GLY A 277 -3.68 18.10 -22.36
N ILE A 278 -2.85 18.71 -21.53
CA ILE A 278 -2.29 20.07 -21.81
C ILE A 278 -1.25 19.95 -22.92
N THR A 279 -0.36 18.97 -22.78
CA THR A 279 0.54 18.51 -23.82
C THR A 279 0.42 16.99 -23.90
N ASN A 280 1.15 16.36 -24.79
CA ASN A 280 1.17 14.89 -24.82
C ASN A 280 1.77 14.24 -23.58
N ASP A 281 2.60 15.00 -22.88
CA ASP A 281 3.42 14.54 -21.77
C ASP A 281 2.84 14.97 -20.42
N LEU A 282 1.93 15.95 -20.41
CA LEU A 282 1.44 16.60 -19.22
C LEU A 282 -0.09 16.64 -19.23
N THR A 283 -0.70 16.15 -18.18
CA THR A 283 -2.17 16.13 -17.97
C THR A 283 -2.54 17.00 -16.79
N LEU A 284 -3.71 17.63 -16.89
CA LEU A 284 -4.42 18.26 -15.81
C LEU A 284 -5.65 17.39 -15.47
N ASP A 285 -5.65 16.81 -14.29
CA ASP A 285 -6.81 16.14 -13.72
C ASP A 285 -7.49 17.10 -12.76
N PHE A 286 -8.81 17.14 -12.78
CA PHE A 286 -9.62 18.00 -11.94
C PHE A 286 -10.79 17.21 -11.37
N THR A 287 -11.13 17.44 -10.10
CA THR A 287 -12.29 16.84 -9.45
C THR A 287 -13.04 17.86 -8.61
N VAL A 288 -14.36 17.78 -8.65
CA VAL A 288 -15.27 18.51 -7.77
C VAL A 288 -16.12 17.51 -7.01
N ASN A 289 -16.15 17.66 -5.69
CA ASN A 289 -16.86 16.77 -4.78
C ASN A 289 -16.56 15.30 -5.07
N PRO A 290 -15.26 14.86 -5.02
CA PRO A 290 -14.89 13.49 -5.35
C PRO A 290 -15.62 12.49 -4.48
N ASP A 291 -15.98 11.36 -5.06
CA ASP A 291 -16.69 10.30 -4.36
C ASP A 291 -15.84 9.67 -3.26
N PHE A 292 -16.36 9.68 -2.04
CA PHE A 292 -15.83 8.94 -0.90
C PHE A 292 -16.46 7.54 -0.74
N GLY A 293 -17.46 7.20 -1.55
CA GLY A 293 -18.11 5.89 -1.55
C GLY A 293 -17.13 4.78 -1.83
N GLN A 294 -16.49 4.27 -0.78
CA GLN A 294 -15.58 3.14 -0.89
C GLN A 294 -16.39 1.91 -1.29
N VAL A 295 -16.15 1.39 -2.48
CA VAL A 295 -16.74 0.12 -2.93
C VAL A 295 -16.16 -1.05 -2.13
N GLU A 296 -14.97 -0.89 -1.54
CA GLU A 296 -14.32 -1.89 -0.67
C GLU A 296 -14.09 -1.31 0.74
N ALA A 297 -14.57 -2.05 1.75
CA ALA A 297 -14.35 -1.69 3.15
C ALA A 297 -12.89 -1.96 3.59
N ASP A 298 -12.34 -1.08 4.43
CA ASP A 298 -11.06 -1.33 5.08
C ASP A 298 -11.16 -2.57 6.02
N PRO A 299 -10.13 -3.42 6.09
CA PRO A 299 -10.16 -4.62 6.94
C PRO A 299 -10.32 -4.29 8.43
N ALA A 300 -11.08 -5.11 9.15
CA ALA A 300 -11.20 -5.00 10.60
C ALA A 300 -9.85 -5.23 11.29
N ALA A 301 -9.45 -4.31 12.16
CA ALA A 301 -8.20 -4.39 12.92
C ALA A 301 -8.30 -3.64 14.25
N ILE A 302 -7.59 -4.13 15.27
CA ILE A 302 -7.43 -3.48 16.58
C ILE A 302 -5.96 -3.14 16.78
N ALA A 303 -5.66 -1.87 17.06
CA ALA A 303 -4.30 -1.39 17.34
C ALA A 303 -4.08 -1.28 18.87
N LEU A 304 -3.66 -2.37 19.51
CA LEU A 304 -3.34 -2.38 20.95
C LEU A 304 -2.14 -1.47 21.31
N ASP A 305 -1.29 -1.16 20.35
CA ASP A 305 -0.13 -0.28 20.51
C ASP A 305 -0.48 1.22 20.43
N GLY A 306 -1.73 1.56 20.14
CA GLY A 306 -2.25 2.93 20.08
C GLY A 306 -1.84 3.72 18.83
N PHE A 307 -1.07 3.15 17.91
CA PHE A 307 -0.68 3.83 16.68
C PHE A 307 -1.74 3.73 15.58
N GLU A 308 -1.80 4.75 14.74
CA GLU A 308 -2.67 4.78 13.57
C GLU A 308 -2.40 3.61 12.60
N ILE A 309 -3.48 3.00 12.11
CA ILE A 309 -3.44 1.94 11.11
C ILE A 309 -3.28 2.59 9.72
N PHE A 310 -2.27 2.16 8.97
CA PHE A 310 -2.04 2.63 7.61
C PHE A 310 -2.92 1.86 6.62
N ASN A 311 -3.85 2.56 5.96
CA ASN A 311 -4.68 2.06 4.87
C ASN A 311 -4.24 2.66 3.52
N ARG A 312 -4.28 1.86 2.46
CA ARG A 312 -3.90 2.33 1.11
C ARG A 312 -4.97 3.28 0.55
N GLU A 313 -4.54 4.23 -0.31
CA GLU A 313 -5.46 5.08 -1.07
C GLU A 313 -6.20 4.25 -2.12
N GLN A 314 -7.49 4.49 -2.28
CA GLN A 314 -8.36 3.79 -3.23
C GLN A 314 -9.16 4.76 -4.12
N ARG A 315 -9.19 6.06 -3.81
CA ARG A 315 -9.93 7.05 -4.58
C ARG A 315 -9.24 7.33 -5.93
N PRO A 316 -9.91 7.15 -7.08
CA PRO A 316 -9.30 7.18 -8.42
C PRO A 316 -8.48 8.44 -8.69
N PHE A 317 -8.99 9.62 -8.34
CA PHE A 317 -8.28 10.89 -8.53
C PHE A 317 -6.90 10.91 -7.86
N PHE A 318 -6.75 10.37 -6.64
CA PHE A 318 -5.49 10.38 -5.90
C PHE A 318 -4.58 9.20 -6.26
N VAL A 319 -5.13 8.11 -6.76
CA VAL A 319 -4.36 6.91 -7.15
C VAL A 319 -3.69 7.10 -8.50
N GLU A 320 -4.34 7.74 -9.45
CA GLU A 320 -3.79 7.97 -10.78
C GLU A 320 -2.53 8.85 -10.75
N ASN A 321 -1.45 8.40 -11.40
CA ASN A 321 -0.12 9.03 -11.41
C ASN A 321 0.49 9.26 -10.01
N LYS A 322 0.06 8.50 -8.98
CA LYS A 322 0.60 8.60 -7.60
C LYS A 322 2.11 8.42 -7.53
N ASN A 323 2.67 7.64 -8.44
CA ASN A 323 4.10 7.37 -8.55
C ASN A 323 4.96 8.62 -8.78
N ILE A 324 4.38 9.70 -9.38
CA ILE A 324 5.07 10.98 -9.55
C ILE A 324 5.24 11.67 -8.20
N PHE A 325 4.24 11.56 -7.30
CA PHE A 325 4.24 12.17 -5.97
C PHE A 325 4.90 11.31 -4.89
N ASP A 326 5.26 10.07 -5.23
CA ASP A 326 5.88 9.15 -4.27
C ASP A 326 7.27 9.64 -3.86
N TYR A 327 7.44 9.85 -2.55
CA TYR A 327 8.71 10.24 -1.95
C TYR A 327 9.00 9.31 -0.78
N LYS A 328 9.59 8.16 -1.09
CA LYS A 328 9.93 7.12 -0.11
C LYS A 328 11.04 7.60 0.80
N TYR A 329 10.69 7.82 2.06
CA TYR A 329 11.62 8.25 3.08
C TYR A 329 12.11 7.08 3.95
N SER A 330 11.18 6.26 4.46
CA SER A 330 11.52 5.23 5.41
C SER A 330 10.61 3.99 5.25
N GLY A 331 11.02 3.07 4.37
CA GLY A 331 10.21 1.90 4.06
C GLY A 331 8.91 2.24 3.32
N ASN A 332 7.90 1.39 3.40
CA ASN A 332 6.67 1.53 2.61
C ASN A 332 5.61 2.45 3.24
N ARG A 333 5.82 2.97 4.45
CA ARG A 333 4.78 3.69 5.21
C ARG A 333 5.11 5.15 5.47
N ASP A 334 6.33 5.47 5.96
CA ASP A 334 6.70 6.86 6.23
C ASP A 334 6.89 7.61 4.91
N ASN A 335 6.02 8.58 4.64
CA ASN A 335 5.92 9.29 3.37
C ASN A 335 5.54 10.75 3.58
N LEU A 336 6.08 11.66 2.75
CA LEU A 336 5.77 13.08 2.81
C LEU A 336 4.38 13.42 2.29
N PHE A 337 3.81 12.56 1.44
CA PHE A 337 2.46 12.69 0.94
C PHE A 337 1.66 11.40 1.14
N PHE A 338 0.54 11.51 1.83
CA PHE A 338 -0.44 10.47 2.07
C PHE A 338 -1.85 11.03 1.83
N SER A 339 -2.36 10.81 0.66
CA SER A 339 -3.59 11.47 0.17
C SER A 339 -4.83 11.24 1.03
N ARG A 340 -4.89 10.16 1.82
CA ARG A 340 -5.99 9.93 2.77
C ARG A 340 -6.09 10.98 3.89
N ARG A 341 -5.08 11.86 4.05
CA ARG A 341 -5.20 13.03 4.94
C ARG A 341 -6.20 14.06 4.41
N ILE A 342 -6.32 14.15 3.09
CA ILE A 342 -7.28 15.04 2.43
C ILE A 342 -8.67 14.40 2.50
N GLY A 343 -9.62 15.07 3.16
CA GLY A 343 -10.97 14.57 3.34
C GLY A 343 -11.11 13.49 4.43
N ARG A 344 -10.15 13.38 5.37
CA ARG A 344 -10.27 12.48 6.54
C ARG A 344 -11.45 12.88 7.43
N ALA A 345 -11.81 12.02 8.38
CA ALA A 345 -12.79 12.36 9.41
C ALA A 345 -12.38 13.65 10.15
N PRO A 346 -13.34 14.55 10.50
CA PRO A 346 -13.06 15.76 11.28
C PRO A 346 -12.27 15.44 12.54
N GLN A 347 -11.36 16.35 12.96
CA GLN A 347 -10.36 16.08 13.98
C GLN A 347 -10.74 16.58 15.36
N VAL A 348 -11.66 17.55 15.45
CA VAL A 348 -12.14 18.11 16.71
C VAL A 348 -13.39 17.36 17.16
N TYR A 349 -13.44 17.02 18.46
CA TYR A 349 -14.62 16.50 19.11
C TYR A 349 -15.25 17.61 19.95
N PRO A 350 -16.54 17.92 19.77
CA PRO A 350 -17.22 18.87 20.64
C PRO A 350 -17.22 18.38 22.10
N ASP A 351 -16.91 19.28 23.01
CA ASP A 351 -16.94 19.00 24.45
C ASP A 351 -18.31 19.36 24.99
N PHE A 352 -19.16 18.36 25.22
CA PHE A 352 -20.49 18.50 25.81
C PHE A 352 -20.74 17.42 26.87
N SER A 353 -21.79 17.65 27.69
CA SER A 353 -22.22 16.67 28.69
C SER A 353 -22.65 15.33 28.05
N ASP A 354 -22.57 14.26 28.80
CA ASP A 354 -22.98 12.90 28.38
C ASP A 354 -24.47 12.81 27.93
N GLU A 355 -25.28 13.84 28.24
CA GLU A 355 -26.70 13.93 27.86
C GLU A 355 -26.90 14.48 26.42
N ALA A 356 -25.83 14.96 25.77
CA ALA A 356 -25.93 15.54 24.42
C ALA A 356 -25.87 14.46 23.34
N TYR A 357 -26.76 14.52 22.37
CA TYR A 357 -26.66 13.76 21.12
C TYR A 357 -25.85 14.56 20.09
N ILE A 358 -24.85 13.93 19.52
CA ILE A 358 -23.92 14.57 18.57
C ILE A 358 -24.00 13.87 17.22
N ASN A 359 -24.35 14.62 16.18
CA ASN A 359 -24.30 14.18 14.78
C ASN A 359 -23.07 14.81 14.11
N ARG A 360 -22.03 14.00 13.93
CA ARG A 360 -20.74 14.44 13.39
C ARG A 360 -20.51 13.83 12.01
N PRO A 361 -20.05 14.62 11.01
CA PRO A 361 -19.66 14.09 9.71
C PRO A 361 -18.57 13.03 9.82
N GLN A 362 -18.69 11.96 9.02
CA GLN A 362 -17.69 10.89 9.02
C GLN A 362 -16.44 11.25 8.19
N ASN A 363 -16.57 12.17 7.24
CA ASN A 363 -15.50 12.64 6.36
C ASN A 363 -15.63 14.15 6.17
N THR A 364 -14.52 14.81 5.88
CA THR A 364 -14.47 16.21 5.50
C THR A 364 -14.73 16.33 3.99
N THR A 365 -15.63 17.21 3.58
CA THR A 365 -16.00 17.44 2.18
C THR A 365 -14.83 18.04 1.40
N ILE A 366 -14.40 17.40 0.32
CA ILE A 366 -13.44 17.98 -0.63
C ILE A 366 -14.24 18.83 -1.61
N LEU A 367 -14.11 20.15 -1.53
CA LEU A 367 -14.78 21.08 -2.43
C LEU A 367 -14.27 20.91 -3.86
N GLY A 368 -12.97 20.73 -4.01
CA GLY A 368 -12.33 20.47 -5.29
C GLY A 368 -10.85 20.16 -5.14
N ALA A 369 -10.33 19.49 -6.16
CA ALA A 369 -8.89 19.26 -6.28
C ALA A 369 -8.46 19.32 -7.75
N ALA A 370 -7.24 19.80 -7.99
CA ALA A 370 -6.59 19.84 -9.28
C ALA A 370 -5.22 19.18 -9.20
N LYS A 371 -4.87 18.36 -10.19
CA LYS A 371 -3.60 17.65 -10.25
C LYS A 371 -3.00 17.80 -11.64
N PHE A 372 -1.90 18.52 -11.74
CA PHE A 372 -1.10 18.65 -12.95
C PHE A 372 0.08 17.68 -12.85
N SER A 373 0.20 16.74 -13.79
CA SER A 373 1.23 15.70 -13.69
C SER A 373 1.69 15.20 -15.05
N GLY A 374 2.92 14.68 -15.08
CA GLY A 374 3.47 14.00 -16.24
C GLY A 374 5.00 14.00 -16.27
N LYS A 375 5.53 13.44 -17.36
CA LYS A 375 6.97 13.33 -17.60
C LYS A 375 7.30 13.81 -19.01
N THR A 376 8.21 14.75 -19.12
CA THR A 376 8.62 15.32 -20.41
C THR A 376 9.70 14.47 -21.07
N LYS A 377 9.80 14.55 -22.40
CA LYS A 377 10.85 13.89 -23.20
C LYS A 377 12.26 14.23 -22.72
N ASN A 378 12.45 15.43 -22.18
CA ASN A 378 13.73 15.88 -21.66
C ASN A 378 14.03 15.33 -20.25
N GLY A 379 13.22 14.40 -19.74
CA GLY A 379 13.43 13.72 -18.46
C GLY A 379 13.01 14.53 -17.22
N TRP A 380 12.14 15.54 -17.36
CA TRP A 380 11.48 16.18 -16.24
C TRP A 380 10.21 15.42 -15.87
N SER A 381 10.07 14.99 -14.63
CA SER A 381 8.81 14.54 -14.03
C SER A 381 8.30 15.67 -13.15
N ILE A 382 7.04 16.05 -13.35
CA ILE A 382 6.40 17.18 -12.66
C ILE A 382 5.07 16.71 -12.10
N GLY A 383 4.81 16.98 -10.84
CA GLY A 383 3.54 16.77 -10.18
C GLY A 383 3.19 17.97 -9.32
N LEU A 384 2.04 18.58 -9.55
CA LEU A 384 1.46 19.61 -8.71
C LEU A 384 0.06 19.16 -8.35
N LEU A 385 -0.28 19.18 -7.07
CA LEU A 385 -1.61 18.87 -6.56
C LEU A 385 -2.04 19.96 -5.62
N GLU A 386 -3.24 20.47 -5.85
CA GLU A 386 -3.93 21.42 -5.00
C GLU A 386 -5.27 20.83 -4.61
N SER A 387 -5.66 20.93 -3.33
CA SER A 387 -6.96 20.49 -2.86
C SER A 387 -7.48 21.38 -1.75
N VAL A 388 -8.76 21.66 -1.77
CA VAL A 388 -9.44 22.43 -0.73
C VAL A 388 -10.57 21.61 -0.12
N THR A 389 -10.65 21.64 1.23
CA THR A 389 -11.74 20.99 1.98
C THR A 389 -12.59 22.02 2.69
N ALA A 390 -13.88 21.71 2.82
CA ALA A 390 -14.84 22.55 3.51
C ALA A 390 -14.55 22.64 5.01
N GLU A 391 -15.10 23.67 5.63
CA GLU A 391 -15.34 23.69 7.06
C GLU A 391 -16.49 22.73 7.38
N GLU A 392 -16.35 21.89 8.42
CA GLU A 392 -17.35 20.91 8.82
C GLU A 392 -17.90 21.20 10.20
N PHE A 393 -19.19 20.94 10.36
CA PHE A 393 -19.93 21.18 11.59
C PHE A 393 -20.49 19.87 12.14
N ALA A 394 -20.47 19.70 13.45
CA ALA A 394 -21.28 18.73 14.16
C ALA A 394 -22.55 19.41 14.69
N GLU A 395 -23.68 18.78 14.50
CA GLU A 395 -24.93 19.16 15.15
C GLU A 395 -24.97 18.57 16.55
N VAL A 396 -25.18 19.38 17.55
CA VAL A 396 -25.28 18.98 18.95
C VAL A 396 -26.67 19.26 19.45
N ASN A 397 -27.39 18.23 19.92
CA ASN A 397 -28.68 18.36 20.53
C ASN A 397 -28.58 18.11 22.03
N LEU A 398 -28.77 19.15 22.83
CA LEU A 398 -28.83 19.08 24.26
C LEU A 398 -30.25 19.44 24.74
N ASN A 399 -30.97 18.45 25.28
CA ASN A 399 -32.33 18.65 25.81
C ASN A 399 -33.31 19.31 24.80
N GLY A 400 -33.18 18.99 23.49
CA GLY A 400 -33.99 19.53 22.43
C GLY A 400 -33.50 20.87 21.84
N SER A 401 -32.47 21.47 22.41
CA SER A 401 -31.78 22.64 21.84
C SER A 401 -30.68 22.18 20.90
N VAL A 402 -30.76 22.59 19.64
CA VAL A 402 -29.77 22.23 18.60
C VAL A 402 -28.78 23.38 18.40
N SER A 403 -27.49 23.07 18.45
CA SER A 403 -26.40 23.99 18.08
C SER A 403 -25.47 23.34 17.06
N GLU A 404 -24.76 24.15 16.28
CA GLU A 404 -23.71 23.71 15.37
C GLU A 404 -22.34 24.07 15.94
N GLU A 405 -21.42 23.08 15.98
CA GLU A 405 -20.05 23.28 16.44
C GLU A 405 -19.07 22.89 15.34
N ILE A 406 -18.09 23.75 15.07
CA ILE A 406 -17.06 23.50 14.07
C ILE A 406 -16.17 22.35 14.52
N VAL A 407 -16.04 21.30 13.71
CA VAL A 407 -15.24 20.09 13.99
C VAL A 407 -14.06 19.92 13.04
N GLU A 408 -14.02 20.64 11.92
CA GLU A 408 -12.88 20.73 11.01
C GLU A 408 -12.88 22.12 10.35
N PRO A 409 -11.72 22.82 10.33
CA PRO A 409 -11.65 24.11 9.66
C PRO A 409 -11.48 23.97 8.15
N PHE A 410 -11.89 24.99 7.38
CA PHE A 410 -11.52 25.09 5.97
C PHE A 410 -10.01 24.94 5.82
N THR A 411 -9.59 24.01 4.93
CA THR A 411 -8.19 23.64 4.78
C THR A 411 -7.78 23.61 3.32
N ASN A 412 -6.61 24.19 3.06
CA ASN A 412 -5.92 24.11 1.77
C ASN A 412 -4.72 23.15 1.88
N TYR A 413 -4.58 22.28 0.90
CA TYR A 413 -3.49 21.31 0.77
C TYR A 413 -2.79 21.50 -0.57
N PHE A 414 -1.47 21.63 -0.54
CA PHE A 414 -0.64 21.68 -1.74
C PHE A 414 0.48 20.66 -1.69
N VAL A 415 0.77 20.03 -2.84
CA VAL A 415 1.91 19.13 -3.05
C VAL A 415 2.57 19.45 -4.38
N GLY A 416 3.84 19.83 -4.34
CA GLY A 416 4.66 20.05 -5.52
C GLY A 416 5.84 19.08 -5.58
N ARG A 417 5.98 18.34 -6.67
CA ARG A 417 7.04 17.38 -6.92
C ARG A 417 7.71 17.63 -8.26
N VAL A 418 9.03 17.74 -8.27
CA VAL A 418 9.81 17.89 -9.51
C VAL A 418 11.00 16.93 -9.43
N GLN A 419 11.26 16.22 -10.51
CA GLN A 419 12.41 15.34 -10.65
C GLN A 419 13.04 15.48 -12.04
N LYS A 420 14.36 15.43 -12.11
CA LYS A 420 15.14 15.49 -13.36
C LYS A 420 15.98 14.23 -13.51
N ASP A 421 15.82 13.56 -14.65
CA ASP A 421 16.67 12.47 -15.09
C ASP A 421 17.88 13.03 -15.87
N MET A 422 19.08 12.51 -15.58
CA MET A 422 20.38 12.94 -16.14
C MET A 422 21.26 11.71 -16.45
N ASN A 423 22.40 11.93 -17.14
CA ASN A 423 23.41 10.91 -17.42
C ASN A 423 22.84 9.64 -18.04
N ASN A 424 22.16 9.77 -19.18
CA ASN A 424 21.44 8.68 -19.82
C ASN A 424 20.50 7.98 -18.80
N ARG A 425 19.88 8.79 -17.93
CA ARG A 425 18.90 8.35 -16.93
C ARG A 425 19.46 7.39 -15.88
N ASN A 426 20.78 7.42 -15.66
CA ASN A 426 21.42 6.73 -14.56
C ASN A 426 21.48 7.58 -13.28
N THR A 427 21.18 8.85 -13.39
CA THR A 427 21.15 9.79 -12.26
C THR A 427 19.84 10.53 -12.24
N PHE A 428 19.22 10.67 -11.10
CA PHE A 428 18.12 11.60 -10.92
C PHE A 428 18.23 12.40 -9.63
N LEU A 429 17.78 13.62 -9.74
CA LEU A 429 17.67 14.58 -8.65
C LEU A 429 16.25 15.08 -8.60
N GLY A 430 15.66 15.05 -7.42
CA GLY A 430 14.26 15.46 -7.22
C GLY A 430 14.10 16.35 -6.01
N GLY A 431 12.95 17.01 -5.94
CA GLY A 431 12.50 17.77 -4.80
C GLY A 431 10.99 17.68 -4.64
N ILE A 432 10.53 17.65 -3.40
CA ILE A 432 9.11 17.70 -3.03
C ILE A 432 8.90 18.84 -2.05
N PHE A 433 7.76 19.48 -2.15
CA PHE A 433 7.28 20.45 -1.17
C PHE A 433 5.79 20.17 -0.91
N THR A 434 5.41 20.21 0.36
CA THR A 434 4.00 20.09 0.76
C THR A 434 3.63 21.21 1.70
N SER A 435 2.38 21.67 1.63
CA SER A 435 1.81 22.62 2.59
C SER A 435 0.39 22.25 2.97
N THR A 436 0.06 22.50 4.24
CA THR A 436 -1.30 22.42 4.79
C THR A 436 -1.57 23.71 5.53
N ASN A 437 -2.60 24.45 5.12
CA ASN A 437 -2.98 25.71 5.72
C ASN A 437 -4.44 25.65 6.15
N ARG A 438 -4.71 25.94 7.44
CA ARG A 438 -6.05 25.85 8.06
C ARG A 438 -6.53 27.21 8.49
N SER A 439 -7.81 27.50 8.27
CA SER A 439 -8.51 28.69 8.78
C SER A 439 -8.94 28.45 10.23
N ILE A 440 -7.99 28.49 11.15
CA ILE A 440 -8.21 28.20 12.58
C ILE A 440 -9.07 29.29 13.22
N ASN A 441 -10.03 28.87 14.04
CA ASN A 441 -10.84 29.71 14.93
C ASN A 441 -10.68 29.27 16.40
N ASN A 442 -11.42 29.87 17.30
CA ASN A 442 -11.34 29.62 18.75
C ASN A 442 -11.74 28.18 19.19
N LYS A 443 -12.48 27.45 18.36
CA LYS A 443 -12.90 26.06 18.63
C LYS A 443 -11.94 25.01 18.06
N THR A 444 -11.11 25.40 17.10
CA THR A 444 -10.18 24.51 16.39
C THR A 444 -8.71 24.77 16.71
N THR A 445 -8.44 25.51 17.79
CA THR A 445 -7.07 25.86 18.25
C THR A 445 -6.18 24.66 18.55
N ILE A 446 -6.76 23.50 18.87
CA ILE A 446 -6.03 22.25 19.08
C ILE A 446 -5.34 21.75 17.78
N LEU A 447 -5.75 22.24 16.62
CA LEU A 447 -5.17 21.90 15.31
C LEU A 447 -4.06 22.87 14.95
N ARG A 448 -3.04 22.35 14.27
CA ARG A 448 -1.94 23.15 13.71
C ARG A 448 -2.47 24.04 12.58
N LYS A 449 -2.12 25.34 12.61
CA LYS A 449 -2.54 26.31 11.61
C LYS A 449 -1.84 26.09 10.28
N GLU A 450 -0.54 25.88 10.32
CA GLU A 450 0.35 25.77 9.18
C GLU A 450 1.28 24.57 9.34
N ALA A 451 1.46 23.80 8.25
CA ALA A 451 2.44 22.72 8.21
C ALA A 451 3.10 22.69 6.82
N TYR A 452 4.42 22.76 6.79
CA TYR A 452 5.24 22.75 5.59
C TYR A 452 6.26 21.64 5.67
N THR A 453 6.42 20.89 4.56
CA THR A 453 7.44 19.87 4.47
C THR A 453 8.17 19.99 3.15
N GLY A 454 9.51 19.94 3.19
CA GLY A 454 10.35 19.92 2.01
C GLY A 454 11.26 18.69 2.00
N GLY A 455 11.54 18.16 0.82
CA GLY A 455 12.47 17.05 0.66
C GLY A 455 13.27 17.16 -0.62
N ILE A 456 14.51 16.67 -0.60
CA ILE A 456 15.38 16.52 -1.76
C ILE A 456 15.83 15.08 -1.82
N ASP A 457 15.75 14.47 -2.99
CA ASP A 457 16.18 13.10 -3.24
C ASP A 457 17.15 13.03 -4.42
N PHE A 458 18.13 12.17 -4.28
CA PHE A 458 19.14 11.89 -5.28
C PHE A 458 19.34 10.38 -5.39
N ARG A 459 19.48 9.87 -6.62
CA ARG A 459 19.92 8.50 -6.89
C ARG A 459 20.86 8.48 -8.07
N HIS A 460 21.97 7.76 -7.95
CA HIS A 460 22.91 7.50 -9.03
C HIS A 460 23.16 6.00 -9.15
N GLN A 461 23.14 5.49 -10.38
CA GLN A 461 23.39 4.09 -10.71
C GLN A 461 24.58 3.98 -11.67
N TRP A 462 25.41 2.93 -11.52
CA TRP A 462 26.58 2.69 -12.36
C TRP A 462 26.75 1.20 -12.68
N LYS A 463 27.68 0.86 -13.60
CA LYS A 463 27.89 -0.49 -14.13
C LYS A 463 26.58 -1.14 -14.60
N ASP A 464 26.00 -0.58 -15.65
CA ASP A 464 24.73 -1.04 -16.19
C ASP A 464 23.63 -1.13 -15.10
N ARG A 465 23.57 -0.12 -14.25
CA ARG A 465 22.61 0.02 -13.13
C ARG A 465 22.72 -1.05 -12.04
N THR A 466 23.81 -1.84 -12.07
CA THR A 466 24.06 -2.90 -11.09
C THR A 466 24.20 -2.37 -9.67
N TYR A 467 24.87 -1.23 -9.50
CA TYR A 467 25.07 -0.58 -8.21
C TYR A 467 24.34 0.75 -8.15
N TYR A 468 23.98 1.17 -6.95
CA TYR A 468 23.34 2.47 -6.74
C TYR A 468 23.76 3.13 -5.43
N LEU A 469 23.70 4.45 -5.42
CA LEU A 469 23.70 5.32 -4.24
C LEU A 469 22.38 6.09 -4.25
N GLN A 470 21.66 6.06 -3.14
CA GLN A 470 20.45 6.84 -2.94
C GLN A 470 20.55 7.66 -1.67
N THR A 471 20.12 8.92 -1.74
CA THR A 471 20.05 9.82 -0.58
C THR A 471 18.76 10.60 -0.60
N ASN A 472 18.15 10.74 0.57
CA ASN A 472 16.98 11.59 0.77
C ASN A 472 17.25 12.48 1.98
N PHE A 473 16.90 13.74 1.88
CA PHE A 473 16.88 14.69 2.99
C PHE A 473 15.52 15.34 3.06
N ILE A 474 14.97 15.45 4.26
CA ILE A 474 13.67 16.08 4.50
C ILE A 474 13.75 17.04 5.68
N ALA A 475 12.92 18.08 5.61
CA ALA A 475 12.70 19.03 6.70
C ALA A 475 11.21 19.36 6.80
N SER A 476 10.70 19.50 8.02
CA SER A 476 9.34 19.92 8.29
C SER A 476 9.32 21.13 9.21
N HIS A 477 8.34 21.98 9.03
CA HIS A 477 8.04 23.12 9.91
C HIS A 477 6.53 23.19 10.13
N ILE A 478 6.13 23.13 11.40
CA ILE A 478 4.73 23.29 11.80
C ILE A 478 4.58 24.51 12.68
N LYS A 479 3.40 25.16 12.61
CA LYS A 479 3.04 26.32 13.41
C LYS A 479 1.59 26.26 13.83
N GLY A 480 1.31 26.69 15.06
CA GLY A 480 -0.04 26.73 15.61
C GLY A 480 -0.12 27.43 16.95
N SER A 481 -1.23 27.27 17.63
CA SER A 481 -1.40 27.72 19.02
C SER A 481 -0.44 26.96 19.95
N PRO A 482 -0.13 27.48 21.12
CA PRO A 482 0.58 26.72 22.16
C PRO A 482 -0.07 25.36 22.45
N GLU A 483 -1.39 25.30 22.51
CA GLU A 483 -2.18 24.09 22.72
C GLU A 483 -1.93 23.03 21.62
N SER A 484 -1.98 23.42 20.35
CA SER A 484 -1.75 22.49 19.21
C SER A 484 -0.33 21.95 19.17
N ILE A 485 0.66 22.77 19.54
CA ILE A 485 2.06 22.36 19.59
C ILE A 485 2.33 21.50 20.83
N LEU A 486 1.70 21.79 21.98
CA LEU A 486 1.75 20.96 23.16
C LEU A 486 1.20 19.54 22.86
N ALA A 487 0.01 19.44 22.26
CA ALA A 487 -0.58 18.18 21.84
C ALA A 487 0.32 17.41 20.87
N THR A 488 1.07 18.12 20.00
CA THR A 488 2.04 17.49 19.11
C THR A 488 3.25 16.96 19.87
N GLN A 489 3.81 17.73 20.84
CA GLN A 489 4.95 17.30 21.65
C GLN A 489 4.64 16.04 22.47
N GLU A 490 3.41 15.90 22.97
CA GLU A 490 3.01 14.82 23.89
C GLU A 490 2.45 13.58 23.20
N ASN A 491 2.13 13.65 21.89
CA ASN A 491 1.56 12.51 21.18
C ASN A 491 2.56 11.34 21.03
N LEU A 492 2.04 10.15 20.68
CA LEU A 492 2.83 8.92 20.53
C LEU A 492 3.92 8.98 19.44
N THR A 493 3.84 9.92 18.51
CA THR A 493 4.86 10.11 17.46
C THR A 493 6.10 10.77 18.03
N HIS A 494 5.96 11.75 18.94
CA HIS A 494 7.03 12.62 19.43
C HIS A 494 7.51 12.30 20.85
N LEU A 495 6.58 12.13 21.82
CA LEU A 495 6.86 11.74 23.21
C LEU A 495 7.87 12.66 23.92
N PHE A 496 7.75 13.98 23.82
CA PHE A 496 8.59 14.93 24.54
C PHE A 496 8.36 14.88 26.06
N ASN A 497 7.18 14.40 26.47
CA ASN A 497 6.79 14.17 27.87
C ASN A 497 7.45 12.91 28.49
N ARG A 498 8.34 12.24 27.78
CA ARG A 498 9.02 11.03 28.27
C ARG A 498 9.97 11.40 29.43
N VAL A 499 9.69 10.85 30.60
CA VAL A 499 10.35 11.23 31.88
C VAL A 499 11.85 10.90 31.96
N ASP A 500 12.36 10.00 31.10
CA ASP A 500 13.76 9.58 31.02
C ASP A 500 14.52 10.19 29.84
N ALA A 501 13.89 11.06 29.03
CA ALA A 501 14.55 11.76 27.94
C ALA A 501 15.16 13.08 28.44
N THR A 502 16.44 13.35 28.14
CA THR A 502 17.10 14.60 28.54
C THR A 502 17.35 15.56 27.37
N HIS A 503 17.21 15.06 26.14
CA HIS A 503 17.44 15.80 24.89
C HIS A 503 16.21 16.52 24.35
N VAL A 504 15.03 16.27 24.91
CA VAL A 504 13.78 16.92 24.60
C VAL A 504 13.03 17.28 25.87
N ASN A 505 12.30 18.39 25.84
CA ASN A 505 11.47 18.84 26.95
C ASN A 505 10.15 19.39 26.40
N VAL A 506 9.07 19.18 27.14
CA VAL A 506 7.78 19.80 26.83
C VAL A 506 7.85 21.30 27.15
N ASP A 507 7.56 22.11 26.16
CA ASP A 507 7.41 23.57 26.31
C ASP A 507 5.94 23.95 26.02
N PRO A 508 5.13 24.25 27.03
CA PRO A 508 3.72 24.59 26.88
C PRO A 508 3.45 25.91 26.16
N ASN A 509 4.48 26.77 26.02
CA ASN A 509 4.36 28.05 25.33
C ASN A 509 4.86 28.01 23.89
N ARG A 510 5.35 26.88 23.42
CA ARG A 510 5.88 26.70 22.08
C ARG A 510 4.79 26.83 21.03
N THR A 511 5.05 27.60 19.96
CA THR A 511 4.09 27.83 18.88
C THR A 511 4.53 27.25 17.52
N SER A 512 5.72 26.63 17.44
CA SER A 512 6.23 25.99 16.23
C SER A 512 7.23 24.91 16.53
N MET A 513 7.37 23.94 15.63
CA MET A 513 8.41 22.91 15.66
C MET A 513 9.04 22.76 14.27
N THR A 514 10.37 22.55 14.24
CA THR A 514 11.12 22.32 13.00
C THR A 514 11.99 21.08 13.16
N GLY A 515 11.78 20.09 12.29
CA GLY A 515 12.49 18.84 12.36
C GLY A 515 13.10 18.42 11.04
N THR A 516 14.02 17.46 11.10
CA THR A 516 14.72 16.93 9.93
C THR A 516 14.72 15.41 9.92
N GLY A 517 14.83 14.85 8.74
CA GLY A 517 15.03 13.42 8.52
C GLY A 517 15.84 13.15 7.26
N GLY A 518 16.24 11.91 7.09
CA GLY A 518 16.98 11.54 5.88
C GLY A 518 17.34 10.08 5.81
N LEU A 519 17.78 9.68 4.63
CA LEU A 519 18.27 8.34 4.28
C LEU A 519 19.53 8.48 3.43
N ILE A 520 20.53 7.67 3.71
CA ILE A 520 21.69 7.41 2.84
C ILE A 520 21.76 5.90 2.69
N GLU A 521 21.76 5.43 1.44
CA GLU A 521 21.75 4.01 1.12
C GLU A 521 22.64 3.73 -0.08
N ILE A 522 23.47 2.69 0.01
CA ILE A 522 24.26 2.15 -1.09
C ILE A 522 23.94 0.68 -1.26
N GLY A 523 23.86 0.23 -2.51
CA GLY A 523 23.48 -1.16 -2.76
C GLY A 523 23.87 -1.68 -4.13
N LYS A 524 23.67 -2.97 -4.28
CA LYS A 524 23.77 -3.74 -5.51
C LYS A 524 22.43 -4.44 -5.73
N ASN A 525 21.72 -4.12 -6.82
CA ASN A 525 20.45 -4.74 -7.20
C ASN A 525 20.47 -5.47 -8.55
N GLY A 526 21.60 -5.43 -9.27
CA GLY A 526 21.83 -6.17 -10.50
C GLY A 526 22.90 -7.26 -10.35
N GLY A 527 23.02 -8.13 -11.36
CA GLY A 527 23.95 -9.27 -11.36
C GLY A 527 23.29 -10.58 -10.89
N GLN A 528 24.02 -11.71 -10.96
CA GLN A 528 23.38 -13.02 -10.93
C GLN A 528 22.76 -13.42 -9.59
N ASN A 529 23.57 -13.68 -8.55
CA ASN A 529 23.05 -14.38 -7.37
C ASN A 529 22.99 -13.49 -6.12
N TRP A 530 24.01 -12.64 -5.92
CA TRP A 530 24.18 -11.86 -4.71
C TRP A 530 23.76 -10.41 -4.91
N ASN A 531 22.82 -9.94 -4.11
CA ASN A 531 22.44 -8.55 -3.99
C ASN A 531 22.58 -8.11 -2.52
N TYR A 532 22.88 -6.85 -2.30
CA TYR A 532 22.98 -6.30 -0.96
C TYR A 532 22.69 -4.80 -0.96
N ASP A 533 22.24 -4.32 0.18
CA ASP A 533 22.13 -2.91 0.48
C ASP A 533 22.43 -2.63 1.94
N MET A 534 22.98 -1.46 2.21
CA MET A 534 23.21 -0.95 3.54
C MET A 534 22.92 0.54 3.59
N GLY A 535 22.45 0.99 4.72
CA GLY A 535 22.12 2.41 4.85
C GLY A 535 21.93 2.86 6.29
N PHE A 536 21.77 4.17 6.38
CA PHE A 536 21.50 4.89 7.61
C PHE A 536 20.36 5.86 7.36
N LYS A 537 19.40 5.92 8.27
CA LYS A 537 18.28 6.87 8.26
C LYS A 537 18.08 7.48 9.64
N TRP A 538 17.52 8.69 9.66
CA TRP A 538 17.19 9.38 10.90
C TRP A 538 15.87 10.14 10.79
N SER A 539 15.20 10.33 11.93
CA SER A 539 14.06 11.21 12.13
C SER A 539 14.31 11.98 13.41
N SER A 540 14.52 13.29 13.33
CA SER A 540 14.73 14.11 14.53
C SER A 540 13.48 14.12 15.41
N PRO A 541 13.58 14.43 16.72
CA PRO A 541 12.42 14.45 17.59
C PRO A 541 11.29 15.37 17.10
N GLU A 542 11.62 16.50 16.48
CA GLU A 542 10.68 17.54 16.04
C GLU A 542 10.11 17.29 14.63
N LEU A 543 10.52 16.22 13.93
CA LEU A 543 10.02 15.96 12.58
C LEU A 543 8.53 15.61 12.62
N GLU A 544 7.68 16.38 11.92
CA GLU A 544 6.24 16.14 11.82
C GLU A 544 5.79 16.12 10.37
N LEU A 545 5.13 15.03 9.94
CA LEU A 545 4.63 14.85 8.58
C LEU A 545 3.12 14.62 8.51
N ASN A 546 2.43 14.37 9.64
CA ASN A 546 1.07 13.83 9.68
C ASN A 546 -0.05 14.80 9.29
N ASP A 547 0.26 16.04 8.91
CA ASP A 547 -0.73 16.96 8.36
C ASP A 547 -1.19 16.54 6.97
N ILE A 548 -0.25 16.14 6.09
CA ILE A 548 -0.53 15.65 4.73
C ILE A 548 0.27 14.39 4.39
N GLY A 549 1.24 14.01 5.20
CA GLY A 549 2.04 12.80 5.08
C GLY A 549 1.66 11.72 6.10
N PHE A 550 2.55 10.75 6.28
CA PHE A 550 2.42 9.71 7.28
C PHE A 550 3.78 9.46 7.96
N LEU A 551 3.80 9.57 9.27
CA LEU A 551 4.98 9.31 10.10
C LEU A 551 4.54 8.65 11.40
N ARG A 552 5.07 7.47 11.70
CA ARG A 552 4.68 6.72 12.88
C ARG A 552 5.47 7.11 14.13
N GLN A 553 6.78 7.32 14.00
CA GLN A 553 7.68 7.61 15.12
C GLN A 553 8.84 8.50 14.72
N THR A 554 9.19 9.41 15.58
CA THR A 554 10.38 10.28 15.52
C THR A 554 11.46 9.83 16.51
N ASP A 555 12.42 10.69 16.79
CA ASP A 555 13.51 10.45 17.76
C ASP A 555 14.24 9.14 17.49
N ARG A 556 14.65 8.94 16.21
CA ARG A 556 15.19 7.66 15.77
C ARG A 556 16.35 7.79 14.80
N LYS A 557 17.43 7.08 15.09
CA LYS A 557 18.56 6.77 14.20
C LYS A 557 18.51 5.28 13.90
N PHE A 558 18.66 4.90 12.64
CA PHE A 558 18.45 3.52 12.21
C PHE A 558 19.51 3.14 11.16
N GLN A 559 20.32 2.13 11.47
CA GLN A 559 21.24 1.49 10.56
C GLN A 559 20.69 0.16 10.12
N PHE A 560 20.88 -0.21 8.84
CA PHE A 560 20.48 -1.52 8.31
C PHE A 560 21.52 -2.07 7.33
N PHE A 561 21.51 -3.41 7.23
CA PHE A 561 22.25 -4.17 6.24
C PHE A 561 21.38 -5.34 5.78
N ASN A 562 21.22 -5.49 4.47
CA ASN A 562 20.49 -6.56 3.84
C ASN A 562 21.40 -7.32 2.87
N LEU A 563 21.37 -8.65 2.92
CA LEU A 563 22.09 -9.52 2.00
C LEU A 563 21.12 -10.55 1.44
N LYS A 564 21.03 -10.61 0.13
CA LYS A 564 20.15 -11.53 -0.59
C LYS A 564 20.97 -12.44 -1.49
N TYR A 565 20.71 -13.74 -1.38
CA TYR A 565 21.15 -14.74 -2.34
C TYR A 565 19.94 -15.33 -3.05
N SER A 566 19.96 -15.38 -4.38
CA SER A 566 18.90 -16.00 -5.17
C SER A 566 19.48 -16.83 -6.31
N THR A 567 18.87 -17.98 -6.57
CA THR A 567 19.12 -18.76 -7.78
C THR A 567 17.80 -19.10 -8.43
N ALA A 568 17.76 -18.96 -9.76
CA ALA A 568 16.61 -19.33 -10.57
C ALA A 568 16.87 -20.56 -11.43
N LYS A 569 18.11 -21.07 -11.49
CA LYS A 569 18.43 -22.32 -12.22
C LYS A 569 17.93 -23.51 -11.42
N PRO A 570 17.12 -24.40 -12.01
CA PRO A 570 16.67 -25.62 -11.37
C PRO A 570 17.83 -26.52 -10.95
N PHE A 571 17.72 -27.11 -9.78
CA PHE A 571 18.68 -28.10 -9.27
C PHE A 571 18.02 -29.02 -8.24
N SER A 572 18.32 -30.33 -8.28
CA SER A 572 17.68 -31.33 -7.43
C SER A 572 16.15 -31.24 -7.52
N ILE A 573 15.46 -31.04 -6.41
CA ILE A 573 13.99 -30.89 -6.31
C ILE A 573 13.54 -29.41 -6.36
N PHE A 574 14.47 -28.46 -6.45
CA PHE A 574 14.21 -27.04 -6.40
C PHE A 574 14.25 -26.41 -7.79
N ARG A 575 13.25 -25.60 -8.08
CA ARG A 575 13.24 -24.66 -9.21
C ARG A 575 14.10 -23.44 -8.92
N GLY A 576 14.15 -23.00 -7.67
CA GLY A 576 14.97 -21.89 -7.21
C GLY A 576 14.90 -21.67 -5.70
N ILE A 577 15.91 -20.99 -5.18
CA ILE A 577 16.03 -20.65 -3.76
C ILE A 577 16.28 -19.15 -3.62
N ASN A 578 15.63 -18.51 -2.66
CA ASN A 578 15.91 -17.15 -2.25
C ASN A 578 16.19 -17.15 -0.74
N VAL A 579 17.34 -16.64 -0.35
CA VAL A 579 17.74 -16.47 1.05
C VAL A 579 18.02 -15.00 1.29
N ASN A 580 17.39 -14.39 2.31
CA ASN A 580 17.67 -13.02 2.72
C ASN A 580 18.12 -13.01 4.18
N LEU A 581 19.23 -12.35 4.44
CA LEU A 581 19.72 -12.02 5.77
C LEU A 581 19.62 -10.50 5.96
N ASN A 582 18.87 -10.09 6.97
CA ASN A 582 18.69 -8.67 7.30
C ASN A 582 19.18 -8.43 8.74
N GLN A 583 19.91 -7.36 8.93
CA GLN A 583 20.33 -6.87 10.24
C GLN A 583 19.97 -5.39 10.35
N PHE A 584 19.45 -4.99 11.48
CA PHE A 584 19.30 -3.58 11.78
C PHE A 584 19.48 -3.23 13.26
N THR A 585 19.91 -2.00 13.49
CA THR A 585 20.09 -1.43 14.82
C THR A 585 19.49 -0.02 14.84
N SER A 586 18.81 0.32 15.94
CA SER A 586 18.27 1.66 16.13
C SER A 586 18.68 2.25 17.47
N PHE A 587 18.82 3.59 17.47
CA PHE A 587 19.11 4.43 18.62
C PHE A 587 18.11 5.60 18.62
N ASP A 588 17.90 6.22 19.78
CA ASP A 588 17.28 7.56 19.87
C ASP A 588 18.34 8.66 19.63
N PHE A 589 17.93 9.92 19.67
CA PHE A 589 18.86 11.05 19.48
C PHE A 589 19.81 11.30 20.65
N GLU A 590 19.51 10.76 21.81
CA GLU A 590 20.41 10.71 22.99
C GLU A 590 21.47 9.59 22.87
N ASN A 591 21.45 8.81 21.76
CA ASN A 591 22.28 7.64 21.51
C ASN A 591 21.97 6.43 22.39
N ASN A 592 20.83 6.39 23.02
CA ASN A 592 20.37 5.20 23.70
C ASN A 592 20.06 4.12 22.69
N HIS A 593 20.62 2.91 22.87
CA HIS A 593 20.36 1.76 22.02
C HIS A 593 18.94 1.26 22.26
N ASN A 594 18.09 1.30 21.21
CA ASN A 594 16.69 0.87 21.29
C ASN A 594 16.48 -0.56 20.79
N ARG A 595 17.14 -0.96 19.71
CA ARG A 595 16.87 -2.27 19.10
C ARG A 595 18.03 -2.77 18.28
N THR A 596 18.30 -4.07 18.39
CA THR A 596 19.06 -4.84 17.39
C THR A 596 18.20 -6.04 16.97
N GLN A 597 18.20 -6.36 15.68
CA GLN A 597 17.46 -7.48 15.13
C GLN A 597 18.26 -8.14 14.01
N TYR A 598 18.24 -9.47 14.01
CA TYR A 598 18.74 -10.32 12.94
C TYR A 598 17.58 -11.14 12.39
N GLN A 599 17.49 -11.23 11.07
CA GLN A 599 16.38 -11.88 10.41
C GLN A 599 16.90 -12.69 9.24
N LEU A 600 16.54 -13.97 9.21
CA LEU A 600 16.78 -14.87 8.10
C LEU A 600 15.43 -15.26 7.50
N SER A 601 15.25 -15.05 6.20
CA SER A 601 14.10 -15.55 5.46
C SER A 601 14.56 -16.38 4.27
N THR A 602 13.90 -17.52 4.06
CA THR A 602 14.23 -18.45 2.98
C THR A 602 12.96 -18.82 2.24
N ARG A 603 12.95 -18.67 0.92
CA ARG A 603 11.89 -19.16 0.03
C ARG A 603 12.47 -20.28 -0.83
N LEU A 604 11.89 -21.45 -0.72
CA LEU A 604 12.18 -22.64 -1.51
C LEU A 604 11.05 -22.84 -2.52
N ASN A 605 11.35 -22.70 -3.81
CA ASN A 605 10.43 -23.00 -4.90
C ASN A 605 10.73 -24.40 -5.40
N PHE A 606 9.77 -25.31 -5.38
CA PHE A 606 9.94 -26.70 -5.80
C PHE A 606 9.60 -26.88 -7.29
N LEU A 607 10.11 -27.95 -7.90
CA LEU A 607 9.82 -28.29 -9.31
C LEU A 607 8.32 -28.52 -9.57
N ASN A 608 7.57 -28.99 -8.57
CA ASN A 608 6.11 -29.14 -8.64
C ASN A 608 5.33 -27.83 -8.44
N ASN A 609 6.00 -26.66 -8.52
CA ASN A 609 5.45 -25.31 -8.31
C ASN A 609 4.91 -25.02 -6.90
N SER A 610 5.06 -25.93 -5.93
CA SER A 610 4.81 -25.59 -4.54
C SER A 610 5.93 -24.72 -3.96
N ARG A 611 5.65 -24.02 -2.88
CA ARG A 611 6.60 -23.07 -2.24
C ARG A 611 6.60 -23.26 -0.73
N LEU A 612 7.79 -23.28 -0.14
CA LEU A 612 7.97 -23.24 1.31
C LEU A 612 8.69 -21.94 1.70
N ASN A 613 8.08 -21.15 2.57
CA ASN A 613 8.66 -19.94 3.10
C ASN A 613 8.97 -20.15 4.58
N LEU A 614 10.22 -19.90 4.94
CA LEU A 614 10.73 -20.02 6.31
C LEU A 614 11.21 -18.63 6.74
N TRP A 615 10.89 -18.26 7.97
CA TRP A 615 11.29 -16.98 8.53
C TRP A 615 11.73 -17.17 9.98
N PHE A 616 12.91 -16.65 10.31
CA PHE A 616 13.43 -16.61 11.65
C PHE A 616 13.90 -15.20 11.99
N THR A 617 13.52 -14.70 13.15
CA THR A 617 13.96 -13.40 13.65
C THR A 617 14.44 -13.53 15.07
N HIS A 618 15.65 -13.06 15.33
CA HIS A 618 16.25 -12.96 16.66
C HIS A 618 16.37 -11.49 17.07
N LYS A 619 15.79 -11.14 18.20
CA LYS A 619 15.85 -9.80 18.81
C LYS A 619 16.52 -9.87 20.17
N PRO A 620 17.85 -9.75 20.25
CA PRO A 620 18.59 -9.91 21.52
C PRO A 620 18.33 -8.79 22.51
N ARG A 621 17.94 -7.62 22.02
CA ARG A 621 17.71 -6.44 22.84
C ARG A 621 16.68 -5.53 22.20
N ILE A 622 15.66 -5.17 22.98
CA ILE A 622 14.57 -4.30 22.52
C ILE A 622 14.25 -3.33 23.64
N PHE A 623 14.22 -2.03 23.34
CA PHE A 623 13.61 -0.99 24.13
C PHE A 623 12.60 -0.24 23.27
N ARG A 624 11.49 0.14 23.86
CA ARG A 624 10.48 0.97 23.21
C ARG A 624 10.22 2.23 24.02
N ASN A 625 10.36 3.37 23.36
CA ASN A 625 10.12 4.68 23.96
C ASN A 625 8.62 4.97 24.11
N ALA A 626 7.78 4.35 23.27
CA ALA A 626 6.34 4.61 23.23
C ALA A 626 5.49 3.63 24.08
N GLU A 627 6.09 2.61 24.69
CA GLU A 627 5.32 1.56 25.37
C GLU A 627 4.52 2.11 26.55
N LEU A 628 5.11 3.00 27.33
CA LEU A 628 4.50 3.60 28.52
C LEU A 628 3.90 5.00 28.25
N ARG A 629 3.70 5.38 26.99
CA ARG A 629 2.97 6.57 26.53
C ARG A 629 3.36 7.88 27.24
N GLY A 630 4.66 8.19 27.29
CA GLY A 630 5.25 9.33 28.02
C GLY A 630 5.99 8.92 29.30
N GLY A 631 5.87 7.66 29.71
CA GLY A 631 6.70 7.06 30.76
C GLY A 631 8.12 6.75 30.28
N PRO A 632 8.96 6.18 31.17
CA PRO A 632 10.32 5.84 30.83
C PRO A 632 10.34 4.76 29.72
N ARG A 633 11.40 4.72 28.92
CA ARG A 633 11.57 3.68 27.89
C ARG A 633 11.48 2.29 28.52
N TRP A 634 10.72 1.40 27.87
CA TRP A 634 10.44 0.07 28.38
C TRP A 634 11.37 -0.96 27.74
N ARG A 635 12.02 -1.81 28.58
CA ARG A 635 12.79 -2.93 28.13
C ARG A 635 11.89 -4.15 27.87
N PHE A 636 11.91 -4.66 26.64
CA PHE A 636 11.32 -5.95 26.30
C PHE A 636 12.30 -7.09 26.56
N SER A 637 11.76 -8.25 26.87
CA SER A 637 12.55 -9.48 26.95
C SER A 637 13.05 -9.87 25.55
N LYS A 638 14.18 -10.55 25.49
CA LYS A 638 14.73 -11.07 24.24
C LYS A 638 13.70 -12.01 23.58
N GLU A 639 13.57 -11.89 22.26
CA GLU A 639 12.50 -12.57 21.49
C GLU A 639 13.07 -13.35 20.32
N ASN A 640 12.52 -14.55 20.11
CA ASN A 640 12.70 -15.34 18.89
C ASN A 640 11.35 -15.52 18.20
N PHE A 641 11.24 -15.04 16.96
CA PHE A 641 10.07 -15.22 16.11
C PHE A 641 10.42 -16.25 15.01
N LYS A 642 9.50 -17.15 14.71
CA LYS A 642 9.59 -18.15 13.64
C LYS A 642 8.29 -18.17 12.86
N SER A 643 8.37 -18.37 11.54
CA SER A 643 7.17 -18.69 10.75
C SER A 643 7.51 -19.68 9.65
N ILE A 644 6.52 -20.52 9.32
CA ILE A 644 6.57 -21.52 8.27
C ILE A 644 5.28 -21.40 7.47
N TYR A 645 5.41 -21.23 6.15
CA TYR A 645 4.28 -21.20 5.22
C TYR A 645 4.54 -22.15 4.07
N TYR A 646 3.59 -23.04 3.84
CA TYR A 646 3.54 -23.86 2.66
C TYR A 646 2.46 -23.35 1.73
N ASN A 647 2.79 -23.19 0.44
CA ASN A 647 1.84 -22.83 -0.62
C ASN A 647 1.84 -23.98 -1.63
N SER A 648 0.68 -24.52 -1.94
CA SER A 648 0.51 -25.51 -3.00
C SER A 648 0.69 -24.86 -4.39
N ASP A 649 0.61 -25.64 -5.45
CA ASP A 649 0.62 -25.15 -6.82
C ASP A 649 -0.63 -24.29 -7.09
N ASP A 650 -0.45 -22.99 -7.34
CA ASP A 650 -1.51 -21.99 -7.56
C ASP A 650 -2.20 -22.09 -8.93
N ARG A 651 -1.67 -22.91 -9.85
CA ARG A 651 -2.30 -23.20 -11.16
C ARG A 651 -3.47 -24.15 -11.04
N LYS A 652 -3.52 -24.97 -9.98
CA LYS A 652 -4.59 -25.96 -9.76
C LYS A 652 -5.91 -25.25 -9.41
N ASN A 653 -7.02 -25.87 -9.79
CA ASN A 653 -8.34 -25.36 -9.45
C ASN A 653 -8.56 -25.29 -7.94
N PHE A 654 -8.04 -26.24 -7.18
CA PHE A 654 -7.95 -26.12 -5.74
C PHE A 654 -6.50 -25.92 -5.35
N ASN A 655 -6.24 -24.79 -4.71
CA ASN A 655 -4.93 -24.49 -4.14
C ASN A 655 -5.09 -23.94 -2.73
N TYR A 656 -4.03 -24.06 -1.94
CA TYR A 656 -4.06 -23.65 -0.55
C TYR A 656 -2.70 -23.13 -0.09
N ARG A 657 -2.75 -22.24 0.87
CA ARG A 657 -1.63 -21.80 1.69
C ARG A 657 -1.95 -22.12 3.14
N VAL A 658 -1.03 -22.70 3.88
CA VAL A 658 -1.14 -22.93 5.32
C VAL A 658 0.09 -22.41 6.01
N GLY A 659 -0.09 -21.79 7.16
CA GLY A 659 0.98 -21.15 7.88
C GLY A 659 0.84 -21.21 9.40
N ILE A 660 1.99 -21.25 10.05
CA ILE A 660 2.12 -21.09 11.50
C ILE A 660 3.18 -20.03 11.78
N MET A 661 2.86 -19.13 12.67
CA MET A 661 3.78 -18.16 13.24
C MET A 661 3.87 -18.37 14.74
N HIS A 662 5.07 -18.33 15.27
CA HIS A 662 5.30 -18.41 16.70
C HIS A 662 6.39 -17.44 17.14
N SER A 663 6.13 -16.71 18.19
CA SER A 663 7.11 -15.89 18.90
C SER A 663 7.14 -16.27 20.37
N GLN A 664 8.34 -16.30 20.94
CA GLN A 664 8.55 -16.54 22.35
C GLN A 664 9.56 -15.53 22.90
N ALA A 665 9.17 -14.81 23.93
CA ALA A 665 10.05 -13.96 24.71
C ALA A 665 10.68 -14.73 25.90
N GLU A 666 11.90 -14.32 26.29
CA GLU A 666 12.52 -14.80 27.52
C GLU A 666 11.64 -14.48 28.75
N GLU A 667 11.80 -15.29 29.81
CA GLU A 667 11.07 -15.20 31.09
C GLU A 667 9.55 -15.37 30.91
N ASN A 668 9.12 -15.96 29.78
CA ASN A 668 7.71 -16.07 29.39
C ASN A 668 6.95 -14.74 29.52
N ASN A 669 7.63 -13.64 29.21
CA ASN A 669 7.02 -12.31 29.31
C ASN A 669 5.84 -12.17 28.33
N TYR A 670 6.05 -12.53 27.08
CA TYR A 670 4.99 -12.60 26.08
C TYR A 670 5.27 -13.71 25.07
N SER A 671 4.21 -14.20 24.47
CA SER A 671 4.30 -15.09 23.33
C SER A 671 3.25 -14.72 22.27
N PHE A 672 3.42 -15.27 21.09
CA PHE A 672 2.50 -15.10 19.99
C PHE A 672 2.42 -16.44 19.24
N LEU A 673 1.23 -16.92 19.01
CA LEU A 673 0.96 -18.08 18.17
C LEU A 673 -0.17 -17.75 17.23
N LYS A 674 0.08 -17.89 15.93
CA LYS A 674 -0.94 -17.69 14.90
C LYS A 674 -0.96 -18.86 13.94
N PHE A 675 -2.15 -19.35 13.67
CA PHE A 675 -2.45 -20.26 12.56
C PHE A 675 -3.25 -19.49 11.52
N GLU A 676 -2.86 -19.64 10.26
CA GLU A 676 -3.63 -19.09 9.14
C GLU A 676 -3.65 -20.08 7.97
N ALA A 677 -4.74 -20.09 7.24
CA ALA A 677 -4.87 -20.84 6.01
C ALA A 677 -5.63 -19.99 4.98
N ASP A 678 -5.29 -20.18 3.71
CA ASP A 678 -6.02 -19.63 2.57
C ASP A 678 -6.38 -20.81 1.67
N PHE A 679 -7.65 -21.02 1.42
CA PHE A 679 -8.17 -22.03 0.49
C PHE A 679 -8.80 -21.31 -0.69
N ASN A 680 -8.32 -21.60 -1.90
CA ASN A 680 -8.87 -21.05 -3.14
C ASN A 680 -9.39 -22.18 -4.00
N TYR A 681 -10.62 -22.05 -4.48
CA TYR A 681 -11.26 -23.04 -5.33
C TYR A 681 -11.88 -22.37 -6.56
N GLN A 682 -11.28 -22.64 -7.71
CA GLN A 682 -11.82 -22.27 -9.02
C GLN A 682 -12.82 -23.34 -9.45
N LEU A 683 -14.09 -23.11 -9.14
CA LEU A 683 -15.15 -24.09 -9.43
C LEU A 683 -15.44 -24.17 -10.94
N PHE A 684 -15.52 -22.99 -11.59
CA PHE A 684 -15.64 -22.83 -13.04
C PHE A 684 -14.70 -21.72 -13.48
N ASN A 685 -14.44 -21.59 -14.77
CA ASN A 685 -13.62 -20.48 -15.30
C ASN A 685 -14.15 -19.08 -14.91
N SER A 686 -15.45 -18.97 -14.62
CA SER A 686 -16.14 -17.74 -14.22
C SER A 686 -16.35 -17.56 -12.71
N PHE A 687 -16.08 -18.59 -11.88
CA PHE A 687 -16.39 -18.55 -10.45
C PHE A 687 -15.22 -19.01 -9.59
N ASN A 688 -14.78 -18.12 -8.71
CA ASN A 688 -13.75 -18.36 -7.71
C ASN A 688 -14.31 -18.17 -6.30
N LEU A 689 -13.98 -19.12 -5.42
CA LEU A 689 -14.26 -19.10 -3.99
C LEU A 689 -12.93 -19.05 -3.22
N SER A 690 -12.77 -18.11 -2.31
CA SER A 690 -11.66 -18.15 -1.34
C SER A 690 -12.18 -18.06 0.09
N PHE A 691 -11.54 -18.85 0.98
CA PHE A 691 -11.82 -18.88 2.40
C PHE A 691 -10.52 -18.86 3.20
N SER A 692 -10.36 -17.85 4.06
CA SER A 692 -9.13 -17.60 4.81
C SER A 692 -9.41 -17.48 6.32
N PRO A 693 -9.37 -18.60 7.06
CA PRO A 693 -9.49 -18.63 8.51
C PRO A 693 -8.16 -18.30 9.19
N GLU A 694 -8.24 -17.56 10.29
CA GLU A 694 -7.11 -17.19 11.15
C GLU A 694 -7.48 -17.40 12.62
N PHE A 695 -6.53 -17.90 13.39
CA PHE A 695 -6.62 -18.01 14.84
C PHE A 695 -5.33 -17.49 15.48
N GLU A 696 -5.43 -16.61 16.45
CA GLU A 696 -4.30 -15.94 17.10
C GLU A 696 -4.41 -16.00 18.62
N LEU A 697 -3.31 -16.34 19.29
CA LEU A 697 -3.10 -16.26 20.72
C LEU A 697 -1.94 -15.31 21.02
N ARG A 698 -2.15 -14.34 21.89
CA ARG A 698 -1.15 -13.30 22.21
C ARG A 698 -1.16 -12.94 23.71
N PRO A 699 -0.77 -13.85 24.59
CA PRO A 699 -0.59 -13.51 26.00
C PRO A 699 0.61 -12.57 26.20
N ASN A 700 0.45 -11.58 27.10
CA ASN A 700 1.49 -10.62 27.44
C ASN A 700 1.40 -10.23 28.91
N LYS A 701 2.46 -10.47 29.70
CA LYS A 701 2.50 -10.14 31.12
C LYS A 701 2.68 -8.65 31.43
N THR A 702 3.03 -7.86 30.42
CA THR A 702 3.38 -6.45 30.60
C THR A 702 2.66 -5.55 29.58
N GLN A 703 1.37 -5.83 29.33
CA GLN A 703 0.54 -4.97 28.50
C GLN A 703 0.26 -3.65 29.24
N TYR A 704 0.53 -2.52 28.57
CA TYR A 704 0.20 -1.21 29.12
C TYR A 704 -1.32 -1.05 29.26
N VAL A 705 -1.76 -0.56 30.40
CA VAL A 705 -3.16 -0.26 30.71
C VAL A 705 -3.38 1.25 30.72
N THR A 706 -2.76 1.96 31.66
CA THR A 706 -2.92 3.42 31.81
C THR A 706 -1.79 4.04 32.61
N GLN A 707 -1.84 5.36 32.77
CA GLN A 707 -1.04 6.09 33.78
C GLN A 707 -1.96 6.83 34.75
N LYS A 708 -1.58 6.91 36.00
CA LYS A 708 -2.27 7.63 37.06
C LYS A 708 -1.28 8.45 37.88
N ASP A 709 -1.77 9.58 38.43
CA ASP A 709 -1.00 10.35 39.37
C ASP A 709 -1.16 9.71 40.76
N PHE A 710 -0.05 9.59 41.49
CA PHE A 710 -0.01 9.06 42.84
C PHE A 710 1.00 9.87 43.65
N ILE A 711 0.52 10.63 44.66
CA ILE A 711 1.30 11.60 45.45
C ILE A 711 2.04 12.55 44.48
N ASP A 712 3.37 12.59 44.51
CA ASP A 712 4.23 13.43 43.64
C ASP A 712 4.79 12.66 42.42
N THR A 713 4.29 11.46 42.14
CA THR A 713 4.81 10.58 41.09
C THR A 713 3.71 10.06 40.17
N LYS A 714 4.10 9.52 38.99
CA LYS A 714 3.17 8.83 38.10
C LYS A 714 3.31 7.32 38.21
N ARG A 715 2.21 6.63 38.32
CA ARG A 715 2.12 5.17 38.17
C ARG A 715 1.84 4.82 36.73
N TYR A 716 2.74 4.08 36.11
CA TYR A 716 2.51 3.47 34.79
C TYR A 716 2.02 2.05 35.03
N ILE A 717 0.75 1.81 34.75
CA ILE A 717 0.06 0.58 35.15
C ILE A 717 0.07 -0.38 33.98
N LEU A 718 0.48 -1.61 34.26
CA LEU A 718 0.51 -2.73 33.35
C LEU A 718 -0.43 -3.83 33.85
N GLY A 719 -0.92 -4.68 32.95
CA GLY A 719 -1.65 -5.90 33.26
C GLY A 719 -1.09 -7.11 32.52
N THR A 720 -1.36 -8.29 33.04
CA THR A 720 -1.21 -9.53 32.25
C THR A 720 -2.45 -9.68 31.39
N ILE A 721 -2.32 -9.70 30.06
CA ILE A 721 -3.44 -9.94 29.15
C ILE A 721 -3.36 -11.35 28.56
N ASP A 722 -4.49 -12.06 28.54
CA ASP A 722 -4.73 -13.24 27.69
C ASP A 722 -5.60 -12.82 26.50
N ASN A 723 -4.95 -12.53 25.34
CA ASN A 723 -5.65 -12.08 24.16
C ASN A 723 -5.79 -13.23 23.14
N LYS A 724 -7.02 -13.46 22.71
CA LYS A 724 -7.40 -14.47 21.73
C LYS A 724 -8.22 -13.84 20.62
N THR A 725 -7.89 -14.16 19.38
CA THR A 725 -8.58 -13.61 18.20
C THR A 725 -8.93 -14.71 17.19
N ILE A 726 -10.15 -14.66 16.69
CA ILE A 726 -10.59 -15.44 15.51
C ILE A 726 -10.98 -14.45 14.43
N ARG A 727 -10.53 -14.71 13.20
CA ARG A 727 -10.92 -14.02 12.00
C ARG A 727 -11.15 -15.05 10.89
N ALA A 728 -12.16 -14.84 10.08
CA ALA A 728 -12.31 -15.60 8.84
C ALA A 728 -12.68 -14.63 7.72
N THR A 729 -12.15 -14.87 6.52
CA THR A 729 -12.52 -14.08 5.34
C THR A 729 -13.08 -15.00 4.27
N LEU A 730 -14.29 -14.71 3.81
CA LEU A 730 -14.93 -15.38 2.67
C LEU A 730 -14.97 -14.41 1.49
N ARG A 731 -14.55 -14.87 0.32
CA ARG A 731 -14.71 -14.14 -0.95
C ARG A 731 -15.32 -15.03 -2.01
N LEU A 732 -16.31 -14.52 -2.69
CA LEU A 732 -16.94 -15.13 -3.86
C LEU A 732 -16.81 -14.17 -5.02
N ASN A 733 -16.22 -14.61 -6.12
CA ASN A 733 -16.07 -13.80 -7.32
C ASN A 733 -16.72 -14.53 -8.48
N TYR A 734 -17.73 -13.93 -9.09
CA TYR A 734 -18.40 -14.45 -10.27
C TYR A 734 -18.31 -13.42 -11.41
N SER A 735 -17.68 -13.79 -12.51
CA SER A 735 -17.55 -12.95 -13.70
C SER A 735 -18.41 -13.52 -14.82
N PHE A 736 -19.49 -12.86 -15.19
CA PHE A 736 -20.32 -13.25 -16.35
C PHE A 736 -19.55 -13.06 -17.66
N ASN A 737 -18.79 -11.98 -17.71
CA ASN A 737 -17.87 -11.63 -18.79
C ASN A 737 -16.85 -10.60 -18.21
N PRO A 738 -15.83 -10.15 -18.94
CA PRO A 738 -14.85 -9.20 -18.42
C PRO A 738 -15.44 -7.86 -17.93
N ASN A 739 -16.64 -7.48 -18.39
CA ASN A 739 -17.29 -6.20 -18.08
C ASN A 739 -18.39 -6.30 -17.01
N LEU A 740 -18.88 -7.49 -16.66
CA LEU A 740 -19.94 -7.70 -15.68
C LEU A 740 -19.50 -8.74 -14.66
N SER A 741 -19.42 -8.33 -13.40
CA SER A 741 -19.02 -9.19 -12.29
C SER A 741 -19.87 -8.97 -11.04
N VAL A 742 -19.97 -10.02 -10.23
CA VAL A 742 -20.54 -10.00 -8.89
C VAL A 742 -19.48 -10.49 -7.92
N GLN A 743 -19.24 -9.72 -6.87
CA GLN A 743 -18.30 -10.06 -5.82
C GLN A 743 -18.99 -10.00 -4.46
N TYR A 744 -18.73 -11.00 -3.63
CA TYR A 744 -19.15 -10.99 -2.23
C TYR A 744 -17.94 -11.18 -1.32
N TYR A 745 -17.85 -10.33 -0.32
CA TYR A 745 -16.87 -10.39 0.75
C TYR A 745 -17.59 -10.47 2.09
N ALA A 746 -17.12 -11.32 2.99
CA ALA A 746 -17.58 -11.34 4.37
C ALA A 746 -16.42 -11.64 5.32
N GLN A 747 -16.34 -10.90 6.44
CA GLN A 747 -15.29 -11.07 7.44
C GLN A 747 -15.88 -11.00 8.86
N PRO A 748 -16.26 -12.15 9.46
CA PRO A 748 -16.47 -12.26 10.89
C PRO A 748 -15.14 -12.16 11.64
N PHE A 749 -15.16 -11.44 12.76
CA PHE A 749 -14.01 -11.18 13.62
C PHE A 749 -14.47 -11.11 15.08
N ILE A 750 -13.73 -11.76 15.96
CA ILE A 750 -13.83 -11.60 17.41
C ILE A 750 -12.43 -11.51 18.02
N SER A 751 -12.23 -10.57 18.92
CA SER A 751 -11.04 -10.50 19.76
C SER A 751 -11.45 -10.30 21.21
N LYS A 752 -10.95 -11.18 22.07
CA LYS A 752 -11.17 -11.18 23.50
C LYS A 752 -9.86 -10.98 24.23
N GLY A 753 -9.81 -10.05 25.18
CA GLY A 753 -8.66 -9.78 26.06
C GLY A 753 -9.13 -9.72 27.51
N GLU A 754 -8.56 -10.56 28.34
CA GLU A 754 -8.82 -10.64 29.77
C GLU A 754 -7.57 -10.20 30.52
N TYR A 755 -7.70 -9.24 31.43
CA TYR A 755 -6.60 -8.67 32.18
C TYR A 755 -6.59 -9.18 33.61
N THR A 756 -5.40 -9.58 34.06
CA THR A 756 -5.11 -10.01 35.42
C THR A 756 -3.78 -9.42 35.89
N ASP A 757 -3.39 -9.66 37.15
CA ASP A 757 -2.10 -9.32 37.71
C ASP A 757 -1.71 -7.86 37.40
N PHE A 758 -2.50 -6.91 37.87
CA PHE A 758 -2.13 -5.48 37.75
C PHE A 758 -0.82 -5.20 38.47
N LYS A 759 0.00 -4.34 37.89
CA LYS A 759 1.34 -4.01 38.36
C LYS A 759 1.72 -2.59 37.95
N TYR A 760 2.59 -1.95 38.65
CA TYR A 760 3.15 -0.66 38.27
C TYR A 760 4.65 -0.75 38.00
N VAL A 761 5.14 0.11 37.12
CA VAL A 761 6.54 0.14 36.72
C VAL A 761 7.42 0.60 37.92
N ALA A 762 8.44 -0.21 38.25
CA ALA A 762 9.46 0.09 39.24
C ALA A 762 10.79 0.47 38.58
N ASN A 763 11.38 -0.42 37.78
CA ASN A 763 12.62 -0.15 37.02
C ASN A 763 12.47 -0.63 35.59
N SER A 764 11.99 0.25 34.73
CA SER A 764 11.63 -0.04 33.32
C SER A 764 12.76 -0.67 32.47
N THR A 765 14.02 -0.46 32.87
CA THR A 765 15.22 -0.92 32.14
C THR A 765 15.92 -2.12 32.77
N ALA A 766 15.43 -2.63 33.90
CA ALA A 766 16.01 -3.78 34.60
C ALA A 766 16.19 -5.01 33.68
N LYS A 767 17.23 -5.79 33.92
CA LYS A 767 17.54 -6.97 33.11
C LYS A 767 16.51 -8.09 33.32
N ARG A 768 16.18 -8.39 34.57
CA ARG A 768 15.18 -9.40 34.93
C ARG A 768 13.79 -8.81 34.79
N LEU A 769 12.84 -9.60 34.35
CA LEU A 769 11.47 -9.17 34.17
C LEU A 769 10.83 -8.69 35.47
N ASN A 770 10.97 -9.47 36.53
CA ASN A 770 10.35 -9.19 37.85
C ASN A 770 10.92 -7.95 38.56
N ASP A 771 12.10 -7.47 38.15
CA ASP A 771 12.68 -6.24 38.69
C ASP A 771 12.12 -4.98 38.00
N ARG A 772 11.33 -5.14 36.90
CA ARG A 772 10.77 -4.03 36.10
C ARG A 772 9.50 -3.45 36.70
N PHE A 773 8.80 -4.17 37.52
CA PHE A 773 7.51 -3.79 38.07
C PHE A 773 7.30 -4.33 39.48
N ASN A 774 6.38 -3.72 40.21
CA ASN A 774 5.80 -4.26 41.42
C ASN A 774 4.37 -4.72 41.15
N LEU A 775 4.01 -5.90 41.66
CA LEU A 775 2.68 -6.47 41.53
C LEU A 775 1.78 -5.90 42.61
N TYR A 776 0.57 -5.44 42.28
CA TYR A 776 -0.47 -5.12 43.25
C TYR A 776 -0.95 -6.39 43.92
N GLN A 777 -1.09 -6.35 45.23
CA GLN A 777 -1.66 -7.44 46.03
C GLN A 777 -3.19 -7.37 45.99
N SER A 778 -3.86 -8.46 46.32
CA SER A 778 -5.32 -8.54 46.26
C SER A 778 -6.06 -7.60 47.27
N ASP A 779 -5.39 -7.09 48.26
CA ASP A 779 -5.88 -6.11 49.24
C ASP A 779 -5.66 -4.65 48.80
N GLN A 780 -4.89 -4.41 47.76
CA GLN A 780 -4.64 -3.07 47.23
C GLN A 780 -5.64 -2.64 46.15
N PHE A 781 -6.55 -3.48 45.69
CA PHE A 781 -7.57 -3.09 44.73
C PHE A 781 -8.82 -3.94 44.87
N ASN A 782 -9.97 -3.35 44.49
CA ASN A 782 -11.24 -4.06 44.35
C ASN A 782 -11.95 -3.66 43.06
N LEU A 783 -12.80 -4.53 42.54
CA LEU A 783 -13.64 -4.27 41.36
C LEU A 783 -15.07 -4.00 41.85
N GLU A 784 -15.59 -2.80 41.55
CA GLU A 784 -16.99 -2.44 41.76
C GLU A 784 -17.61 -2.04 40.41
N GLY A 785 -18.60 -2.82 39.97
CA GLY A 785 -19.18 -2.65 38.65
C GLY A 785 -18.15 -2.89 37.54
N ASP A 786 -17.84 -1.86 36.73
CA ASP A 786 -16.84 -1.90 35.66
C ASP A 786 -15.62 -1.02 35.96
N THR A 787 -15.32 -0.81 37.28
CA THR A 787 -14.22 0.06 37.71
C THR A 787 -13.40 -0.60 38.81
N TYR A 788 -12.07 -0.65 38.63
CA TYR A 788 -11.11 -1.03 39.64
C TYR A 788 -10.73 0.20 40.44
N TYR A 789 -10.84 0.11 41.77
CA TYR A 789 -10.42 1.12 42.74
C TYR A 789 -9.15 0.64 43.42
N PHE A 790 -8.12 1.48 43.48
CA PHE A 790 -6.80 1.16 44.02
C PHE A 790 -6.53 1.98 45.29
N ASP A 791 -6.08 1.29 46.35
CA ASP A 791 -5.45 1.82 47.54
C ASP A 791 -3.98 1.39 47.46
N ASP A 792 -3.14 2.23 46.82
CA ASP A 792 -1.75 1.89 46.45
C ASP A 792 -0.85 1.75 47.68
N ASP A 793 -1.07 2.57 48.74
CA ASP A 793 -0.26 2.58 49.96
C ASP A 793 -0.92 1.89 51.16
N LEU A 794 -2.14 1.32 51.00
CA LEU A 794 -2.89 0.62 52.04
C LEU A 794 -3.25 1.50 53.25
N ASP A 795 -3.54 2.79 53.04
CA ASP A 795 -3.99 3.69 54.08
C ASP A 795 -5.52 3.64 54.34
N GLY A 796 -6.25 2.85 53.53
CA GLY A 796 -7.70 2.65 53.61
C GLY A 796 -8.49 3.63 52.72
N ASN A 797 -7.83 4.51 51.98
CA ASN A 797 -8.45 5.44 51.05
C ASN A 797 -8.18 5.01 49.59
N VAL A 798 -9.08 5.35 48.68
CA VAL A 798 -8.88 5.12 47.23
C VAL A 798 -7.97 6.21 46.65
N ASP A 799 -6.82 5.83 46.13
CA ASP A 799 -5.88 6.76 45.51
C ASP A 799 -6.29 7.09 44.08
N TYR A 800 -6.73 6.09 43.33
CA TYR A 800 -7.18 6.26 41.95
C TYR A 800 -8.04 5.08 41.46
N SER A 801 -8.71 5.29 40.36
CA SER A 801 -9.55 4.28 39.73
C SER A 801 -9.18 4.05 38.25
N ILE A 802 -9.48 2.86 37.76
CA ILE A 802 -9.24 2.45 36.36
C ILE A 802 -10.50 1.73 35.88
N SER A 803 -11.03 2.12 34.71
CA SER A 803 -12.06 1.33 34.05
C SER A 803 -11.54 -0.07 33.76
N ASN A 804 -12.38 -1.08 33.88
CA ASN A 804 -12.00 -2.46 33.55
C ASN A 804 -11.47 -2.52 32.10
N PRO A 805 -10.22 -2.95 31.88
CA PRO A 805 -9.64 -2.99 30.54
C PRO A 805 -10.03 -4.23 29.74
N ASP A 806 -10.81 -5.15 30.31
CA ASP A 806 -11.29 -6.35 29.62
C ASP A 806 -12.14 -6.01 28.41
N PHE A 807 -12.02 -6.79 27.37
CA PHE A 807 -12.82 -6.59 26.18
C PHE A 807 -13.16 -7.89 25.44
N SER A 808 -14.34 -7.94 24.84
CA SER A 808 -14.77 -8.98 23.94
C SER A 808 -15.49 -8.32 22.75
N ILE A 809 -14.74 -7.97 21.72
CA ILE A 809 -15.20 -7.17 20.57
C ILE A 809 -15.51 -8.08 19.40
N VAL A 810 -16.74 -8.02 18.91
CA VAL A 810 -17.19 -8.66 17.68
C VAL A 810 -17.33 -7.61 16.58
N GLN A 811 -16.80 -7.94 15.40
CA GLN A 811 -16.99 -7.17 14.18
C GLN A 811 -17.43 -8.11 13.06
N PHE A 812 -18.38 -7.66 12.25
CA PHE A 812 -18.74 -8.34 11.01
C PHE A 812 -18.85 -7.31 9.91
N ASN A 813 -18.06 -7.48 8.86
CA ASN A 813 -18.14 -6.65 7.67
C ASN A 813 -18.46 -7.54 6.49
N SER A 814 -19.50 -7.21 5.73
CA SER A 814 -19.78 -7.86 4.45
C SER A 814 -20.05 -6.85 3.35
N ASN A 815 -19.76 -7.23 2.11
CA ASN A 815 -19.92 -6.36 0.96
C ASN A 815 -20.25 -7.17 -0.28
N LEU A 816 -21.43 -6.95 -0.86
CA LEU A 816 -21.85 -7.48 -2.16
C LEU A 816 -21.74 -6.35 -3.18
N VAL A 817 -20.96 -6.56 -4.23
CA VAL A 817 -20.73 -5.59 -5.31
C VAL A 817 -21.10 -6.21 -6.64
N VAL A 818 -22.04 -5.61 -7.33
CA VAL A 818 -22.28 -5.84 -8.76
C VAL A 818 -21.63 -4.68 -9.51
N ARG A 819 -20.69 -4.97 -10.41
CA ARG A 819 -20.03 -3.98 -11.26
C ARG A 819 -20.33 -4.31 -12.72
N TRP A 820 -20.79 -3.31 -13.46
CA TRP A 820 -21.05 -3.40 -14.89
C TRP A 820 -20.42 -2.22 -15.64
N GLU A 821 -19.39 -2.50 -16.43
CA GLU A 821 -18.84 -1.57 -17.41
C GLU A 821 -19.70 -1.65 -18.69
N TYR A 822 -20.75 -0.82 -18.78
CA TYR A 822 -21.72 -0.89 -19.86
C TYR A 822 -21.24 -0.21 -21.16
N VAL A 823 -20.30 0.74 -21.04
CA VAL A 823 -19.52 1.35 -22.11
C VAL A 823 -18.09 1.49 -21.59
N PRO A 824 -17.03 1.34 -22.43
CA PRO A 824 -15.65 1.46 -21.97
C PRO A 824 -15.40 2.71 -21.13
N GLY A 825 -14.97 2.53 -19.87
CA GLY A 825 -14.74 3.59 -18.90
C GLY A 825 -15.99 4.15 -18.21
N SER A 826 -17.20 3.65 -18.51
CA SER A 826 -18.46 4.03 -17.86
C SER A 826 -19.04 2.86 -17.08
N GLU A 827 -19.37 3.06 -15.82
CA GLU A 827 -19.65 1.97 -14.89
C GLU A 827 -20.91 2.20 -14.08
N LEU A 828 -21.62 1.11 -13.81
CA LEU A 828 -22.69 1.02 -12.83
C LEU A 828 -22.26 0.10 -11.70
N PHE A 829 -22.34 0.59 -10.48
CA PHE A 829 -22.15 -0.21 -9.27
C PHE A 829 -23.45 -0.31 -8.49
N LEU A 830 -23.78 -1.54 -8.07
CA LEU A 830 -24.77 -1.79 -7.04
C LEU A 830 -24.04 -2.43 -5.86
N VAL A 831 -24.07 -1.77 -4.72
CA VAL A 831 -23.36 -2.20 -3.53
C VAL A 831 -24.31 -2.40 -2.38
N TRP A 832 -24.18 -3.52 -1.67
CA TRP A 832 -24.81 -3.78 -0.39
C TRP A 832 -23.74 -4.11 0.63
N SER A 833 -23.49 -3.20 1.55
CA SER A 833 -22.54 -3.37 2.65
C SER A 833 -23.29 -3.58 3.96
N GLN A 834 -22.76 -4.47 4.79
CA GLN A 834 -23.25 -4.69 6.16
C GLN A 834 -22.10 -4.52 7.14
N GLY A 835 -22.36 -3.85 8.26
CA GLY A 835 -21.45 -3.67 9.35
C GLY A 835 -22.09 -3.99 10.69
N ILE A 836 -21.40 -4.77 11.54
CA ILE A 836 -21.70 -4.94 12.97
C ILE A 836 -20.41 -4.61 13.72
N ARG A 837 -20.52 -3.84 14.77
CA ARG A 837 -19.47 -3.67 15.78
C ARG A 837 -20.14 -3.62 17.14
N THR A 838 -19.85 -4.62 17.97
CA THR A 838 -20.46 -4.77 19.29
C THR A 838 -19.51 -5.41 20.28
N SER A 839 -19.82 -5.30 21.55
CA SER A 839 -19.19 -6.06 22.63
C SER A 839 -20.14 -7.15 23.10
N VAL A 840 -19.60 -8.34 23.41
CA VAL A 840 -20.33 -9.48 23.94
C VAL A 840 -19.80 -9.85 25.33
N SER A 841 -20.53 -10.70 26.06
CA SER A 841 -20.10 -11.10 27.41
C SER A 841 -18.72 -11.73 27.43
N MET A 842 -17.95 -11.43 28.47
CA MET A 842 -16.65 -12.06 28.74
C MET A 842 -16.78 -13.55 29.09
N ASP A 843 -17.94 -14.00 29.55
CA ASP A 843 -18.20 -15.41 29.90
C ASP A 843 -18.41 -16.29 28.68
N GLU A 844 -18.77 -15.69 27.53
CA GLU A 844 -18.94 -16.44 26.28
C GLU A 844 -17.62 -16.90 25.71
N GLY A 845 -17.56 -18.14 25.21
CA GLY A 845 -16.44 -18.63 24.41
C GLY A 845 -16.33 -17.87 23.09
N LEU A 846 -15.14 -17.86 22.45
CA LEU A 846 -14.92 -17.12 21.19
C LEU A 846 -15.96 -17.43 20.10
N LEU A 847 -16.29 -18.68 19.86
CA LEU A 847 -17.27 -19.05 18.82
C LEU A 847 -18.69 -18.69 19.24
N GLY A 848 -19.05 -18.86 20.52
CA GLY A 848 -20.35 -18.44 21.07
C GLY A 848 -20.53 -16.93 20.96
N GLY A 849 -19.53 -16.15 21.43
CA GLY A 849 -19.55 -14.69 21.34
C GLY A 849 -19.56 -14.18 19.89
N LEU A 850 -18.89 -14.87 18.95
CA LEU A 850 -18.98 -14.53 17.54
C LEU A 850 -20.38 -14.76 16.99
N GLN A 851 -21.01 -15.87 17.36
CA GLN A 851 -22.35 -16.22 16.94
C GLN A 851 -23.38 -15.22 17.50
N SER A 852 -23.40 -14.99 18.81
CA SER A 852 -24.33 -14.05 19.47
C SER A 852 -24.14 -12.63 18.93
N GLY A 853 -22.89 -12.17 18.83
CA GLY A 853 -22.55 -10.84 18.33
C GLY A 853 -22.94 -10.59 16.86
N ILE A 854 -23.10 -11.62 16.03
CA ILE A 854 -23.54 -11.47 14.63
C ILE A 854 -25.04 -11.69 14.49
N ILE A 855 -25.61 -12.69 15.18
CA ILE A 855 -27.02 -13.09 14.97
C ILE A 855 -27.99 -12.20 15.76
N ASP A 856 -27.64 -11.84 16.99
CA ASP A 856 -28.53 -11.12 17.90
C ASP A 856 -28.48 -9.59 17.69
N TYR A 857 -27.54 -9.10 16.88
CA TYR A 857 -27.41 -7.67 16.61
C TYR A 857 -27.88 -7.31 15.20
N GLN A 858 -28.69 -6.26 15.13
CA GLN A 858 -29.13 -5.71 13.85
C GLN A 858 -27.94 -5.03 13.14
N PRO A 859 -27.56 -5.48 11.92
CA PRO A 859 -26.49 -4.84 11.18
C PRO A 859 -26.89 -3.46 10.69
N GLN A 860 -25.91 -2.57 10.61
CA GLN A 860 -26.00 -1.38 9.78
C GLN A 860 -25.88 -1.84 8.33
N ASN A 861 -26.84 -1.46 7.47
CA ASN A 861 -26.78 -1.76 6.04
C ASN A 861 -26.63 -0.47 5.25
N ILE A 862 -25.82 -0.52 4.21
CA ILE A 862 -25.67 0.53 3.22
C ILE A 862 -25.99 -0.06 1.85
N PHE A 863 -27.02 0.47 1.22
CA PHE A 863 -27.38 0.17 -0.18
C PHE A 863 -26.95 1.37 -1.02
N LEU A 864 -26.04 1.16 -1.96
CA LEU A 864 -25.48 2.22 -2.78
C LEU A 864 -25.65 1.88 -4.26
N ILE A 865 -26.11 2.85 -5.03
CA ILE A 865 -26.13 2.83 -6.49
C ILE A 865 -25.23 3.95 -6.96
N LYS A 866 -24.14 3.59 -7.68
CA LYS A 866 -23.23 4.58 -8.29
C LYS A 866 -23.25 4.40 -9.79
N ALA A 867 -23.47 5.47 -10.52
CA ALA A 867 -23.38 5.51 -11.97
C ALA A 867 -22.32 6.53 -12.39
N THR A 868 -21.44 6.14 -13.31
CA THR A 868 -20.45 7.02 -13.94
C THR A 868 -20.65 6.99 -15.44
N TYR A 869 -20.39 8.11 -16.12
CA TYR A 869 -20.35 8.14 -17.59
C TYR A 869 -19.13 8.91 -18.04
N ARG A 870 -18.30 8.30 -18.91
CA ARG A 870 -17.06 8.93 -19.39
C ARG A 870 -17.25 9.43 -20.82
N PHE A 871 -17.22 10.74 -21.01
CA PHE A 871 -17.17 11.40 -22.30
C PHE A 871 -15.69 11.55 -22.72
N ILE A 872 -15.41 11.26 -23.99
CA ILE A 872 -14.11 11.46 -24.64
C ILE A 872 -14.35 12.44 -25.78
N LEU A 873 -13.65 13.58 -25.76
CA LEU A 873 -13.79 14.68 -26.70
C LEU A 873 -12.51 14.84 -27.55
#